data_f3c99eef570eed747311e7c4a94c78a4
#
_entry.id   f3c99eef570eed747311e7c4a94c78a4
#
_cell.length_a   1.000
_cell.length_b   1.000
_cell.length_c   1.000
_cell.angle_alpha   90.00
_cell.angle_beta   90.00
_cell.angle_gamma   90.00
#
_symmetry.space_group_name_H-M   'P 1'
#
loop_
_entity.id
_entity.type
_entity.pdbx_description
1 polymer ?
#
loop_
_entity_poly.entity_id
_entity_poly.type
_entity_poly.pdbx_seq_one_letter_code
_entity_poly.pdbx_strand_id
1 'polypeptide(L)'
;MLVSSKSIAWLGAALIALAVVAAYSTGLRTPFQYDDLSTVVENDSIKHLSDLHLVLSPPPNVTPTSGRPVLNLSFAIDYALTGLNASGYHATNVALHLVAALLLFGIVRWTVRLPAVGLESPADFIAIATAAIWAVHPIQIGAVTYISGRSDVLMAVCYFAVLAAAIRALPFDAAQGRGSPHVSAWTVVALVACAIGMAVKESMVTAPVAVVLYDRAYVYDRFATALRERWRLYAALAATWAVVAVLLIDAPHSASAGFSAGISPWTYLLNQVLVIPEYIRLIVWPDDLLFAFGEARLLTLADVGAIGLVAPLLVVAAIWLWHRRPALGFPAVWVFLTLAPTSSIVPIATEAGAARRMYLPLAGIVVLFVVGIYRITQRRPRRRASSARPLSLAVAAVLIIVLAATTAAQNREFASPEGLWRASLERWPSRLAHRNLAAVLLQEGRRSEALEHLRAAADQGPLSRYALGVALFDDGRVGEAIVELQRAIDESPNEPTVALEGRRVLARALAQQQRHREAADVFAQVAALTPGDMAPRLSRADELRAAGDLPGAHEEYQRILAAQPDHSGAQTNDGLTLLRLGRVSEALPLLRSVAGREPRNTAAFMNLASAAAAAGRVDEAVGAVCHILADDPRNRSAQEFLADLRRAAAAARVRVADCPAR
;
A
#
# COMPACT_ATOMS: atom_id res chain seq x y z
N MET A 1 -44.00 -30.45 -5.87
CA MET A 1 -43.48 -29.52 -6.89
C MET A 1 -41.97 -29.68 -7.00
N LEU A 2 -41.45 -30.21 -8.11
CA LEU A 2 -40.00 -30.28 -8.35
C LEU A 2 -39.51 -28.86 -8.67
N VAL A 3 -38.77 -28.24 -7.76
CA VAL A 3 -38.15 -26.94 -7.99
C VAL A 3 -37.21 -27.06 -9.19
N SER A 4 -37.31 -26.17 -10.18
CA SER A 4 -36.47 -26.23 -11.36
C SER A 4 -35.00 -26.00 -10.99
N SER A 5 -34.07 -26.60 -11.74
CA SER A 5 -32.61 -26.40 -11.54
C SER A 5 -32.22 -24.93 -11.68
N LYS A 6 -32.97 -24.13 -12.44
CA LYS A 6 -32.79 -22.68 -12.52
C LYS A 6 -33.20 -21.96 -11.21
N SER A 7 -34.33 -22.34 -10.62
CA SER A 7 -34.81 -21.78 -9.35
C SER A 7 -33.87 -22.08 -8.19
N ILE A 8 -33.29 -23.30 -8.15
CA ILE A 8 -32.27 -23.65 -7.14
C ILE A 8 -31.00 -22.80 -7.29
N ALA A 9 -30.59 -22.53 -8.54
CA ALA A 9 -29.41 -21.69 -8.78
C ALA A 9 -29.63 -20.23 -8.31
N TRP A 10 -30.81 -19.65 -8.59
CA TRP A 10 -31.13 -18.31 -8.12
C TRP A 10 -31.25 -18.24 -6.59
N LEU A 11 -31.87 -19.23 -5.97
CA LEU A 11 -31.92 -19.32 -4.50
C LEU A 11 -30.51 -19.44 -3.91
N GLY A 12 -29.64 -20.26 -4.49
CA GLY A 12 -28.25 -20.39 -4.07
C GLY A 12 -27.48 -19.08 -4.17
N ALA A 13 -27.61 -18.36 -5.29
CA ALA A 13 -27.00 -17.05 -5.47
C ALA A 13 -27.49 -16.02 -4.43
N ALA A 14 -28.80 -16.01 -4.15
CA ALA A 14 -29.39 -15.14 -3.12
C ALA A 14 -28.89 -15.46 -1.71
N LEU A 15 -28.75 -16.75 -1.37
CA LEU A 15 -28.18 -17.19 -0.08
C LEU A 15 -26.73 -16.79 0.08
N ILE A 16 -25.90 -16.93 -0.98
CA ILE A 16 -24.50 -16.48 -0.98
C ILE A 16 -24.44 -14.96 -0.77
N ALA A 17 -25.28 -14.19 -1.49
CA ALA A 17 -25.32 -12.73 -1.36
C ALA A 17 -25.71 -12.31 0.05
N LEU A 18 -26.74 -12.93 0.64
CA LEU A 18 -27.16 -12.66 2.01
C LEU A 18 -26.05 -12.97 3.02
N ALA A 19 -25.36 -14.11 2.87
CA ALA A 19 -24.26 -14.50 3.73
C ALA A 19 -23.09 -13.51 3.66
N VAL A 20 -22.71 -13.06 2.46
CA VAL A 20 -21.66 -12.05 2.25
C VAL A 20 -22.05 -10.73 2.91
N VAL A 21 -23.26 -10.23 2.66
CA VAL A 21 -23.73 -8.97 3.27
C VAL A 21 -23.76 -9.07 4.80
N ALA A 22 -24.25 -10.19 5.35
CA ALA A 22 -24.29 -10.41 6.80
C ALA A 22 -22.87 -10.43 7.42
N ALA A 23 -21.89 -11.09 6.74
CA ALA A 23 -20.52 -11.22 7.24
C ALA A 23 -19.73 -9.91 7.19
N TYR A 24 -19.95 -9.06 6.16
CA TYR A 24 -19.13 -7.87 5.91
C TYR A 24 -19.79 -6.55 6.23
N SER A 25 -21.08 -6.53 6.62
CA SER A 25 -21.81 -5.29 6.95
C SER A 25 -21.14 -4.49 8.07
N THR A 26 -20.51 -5.16 9.03
CA THR A 26 -19.80 -4.53 10.16
C THR A 26 -18.49 -3.87 9.75
N GLY A 27 -17.87 -4.28 8.64
CA GLY A 27 -16.63 -3.72 8.11
C GLY A 27 -16.81 -2.47 7.23
N LEU A 28 -18.04 -2.14 6.82
CA LEU A 28 -18.29 -1.02 5.89
C LEU A 28 -17.91 0.37 6.45
N ARG A 29 -17.75 0.50 7.75
CA ARG A 29 -17.41 1.77 8.42
C ARG A 29 -15.96 1.81 8.90
N THR A 30 -15.15 0.85 8.54
CA THR A 30 -13.72 0.83 8.86
C THR A 30 -13.04 2.07 8.24
N PRO A 31 -12.22 2.82 8.98
CA PRO A 31 -11.48 3.96 8.43
C PRO A 31 -10.39 3.50 7.46
N PHE A 32 -9.86 4.44 6.66
CA PHE A 32 -8.62 4.20 5.93
C PHE A 32 -7.49 3.93 6.91
N GLN A 33 -6.68 2.90 6.65
CA GLN A 33 -5.59 2.52 7.53
C GLN A 33 -4.42 1.88 6.77
N TYR A 34 -3.22 2.04 7.32
CA TYR A 34 -1.99 1.47 6.77
C TYR A 34 -1.77 1.90 5.31
N ASP A 35 -1.63 0.95 4.36
CA ASP A 35 -1.40 1.28 2.95
C ASP A 35 -2.58 2.03 2.28
N ASP A 36 -3.77 2.06 2.90
CA ASP A 36 -4.90 2.81 2.35
C ASP A 36 -4.60 4.32 2.31
N LEU A 37 -3.77 4.81 3.23
CA LEU A 37 -3.35 6.21 3.24
C LEU A 37 -2.58 6.55 1.96
N SER A 38 -1.54 5.81 1.64
CA SER A 38 -0.72 6.04 0.44
C SER A 38 -1.43 5.62 -0.86
N THR A 39 -2.31 4.62 -0.78
CA THR A 39 -3.04 4.09 -1.96
C THR A 39 -4.20 4.98 -2.38
N VAL A 40 -4.90 5.60 -1.42
CA VAL A 40 -6.13 6.35 -1.65
C VAL A 40 -6.01 7.79 -1.20
N VAL A 41 -5.66 8.06 0.07
CA VAL A 41 -5.77 9.40 0.65
C VAL A 41 -4.74 10.35 0.05
N GLU A 42 -3.49 9.92 -0.05
CA GLU A 42 -2.33 10.67 -0.54
C GLU A 42 -2.07 10.48 -2.04
N ASN A 43 -2.85 9.63 -2.70
CA ASN A 43 -2.67 9.31 -4.11
C ASN A 43 -3.40 10.33 -5.01
N ASP A 44 -2.67 11.33 -5.47
CA ASP A 44 -3.24 12.35 -6.37
C ASP A 44 -3.65 11.80 -7.74
N SER A 45 -3.06 10.69 -8.19
CA SER A 45 -3.37 10.12 -9.50
C SER A 45 -4.81 9.61 -9.64
N ILE A 46 -5.49 9.30 -8.52
CA ILE A 46 -6.89 8.84 -8.53
C ILE A 46 -7.90 9.99 -8.48
N LYS A 47 -7.46 11.22 -8.18
CA LYS A 47 -8.36 12.36 -7.92
C LYS A 47 -8.94 12.97 -9.19
N HIS A 48 -8.40 12.65 -10.35
CA HIS A 48 -8.78 13.23 -11.65
C HIS A 48 -9.14 12.13 -12.67
N LEU A 49 -10.30 11.49 -12.52
CA LEU A 49 -10.74 10.39 -13.41
C LEU A 49 -10.78 10.78 -14.90
N SER A 50 -10.95 12.07 -15.22
CA SER A 50 -10.90 12.58 -16.59
C SER A 50 -9.53 12.50 -17.24
N ASP A 51 -8.45 12.48 -16.45
CA ASP A 51 -7.08 12.30 -16.94
C ASP A 51 -6.70 10.81 -16.88
N LEU A 52 -7.14 10.05 -17.89
CA LEU A 52 -6.85 8.62 -17.96
C LEU A 52 -5.37 8.31 -18.06
N HIS A 53 -4.54 9.21 -18.58
CA HIS A 53 -3.10 9.01 -18.65
C HIS A 53 -2.51 8.99 -17.24
N LEU A 54 -2.87 9.95 -16.40
CA LEU A 54 -2.44 10.01 -14.99
C LEU A 54 -2.95 8.80 -14.19
N VAL A 55 -4.22 8.46 -14.36
CA VAL A 55 -4.85 7.31 -13.67
C VAL A 55 -4.20 5.99 -14.04
N LEU A 56 -3.87 5.76 -15.31
CA LEU A 56 -3.28 4.52 -15.80
C LEU A 56 -1.75 4.47 -15.67
N SER A 57 -1.13 5.56 -15.22
CA SER A 57 0.30 5.66 -14.93
C SER A 57 0.51 6.01 -13.44
N PRO A 58 0.12 5.12 -12.50
CA PRO A 58 0.28 5.39 -11.07
C PRO A 58 1.73 5.67 -10.73
N PRO A 59 2.00 6.55 -9.74
CA PRO A 59 3.36 6.90 -9.35
C PRO A 59 4.23 5.67 -9.05
N PRO A 60 5.51 5.65 -9.45
CA PRO A 60 6.41 4.50 -9.26
C PRO A 60 6.95 4.39 -7.82
N ASN A 61 6.41 5.16 -6.89
CA ASN A 61 6.71 5.04 -5.48
C ASN A 61 6.13 3.73 -4.93
N VAL A 62 6.67 3.25 -3.80
CA VAL A 62 6.38 1.94 -3.17
C VAL A 62 4.94 1.88 -2.62
N THR A 63 3.94 2.13 -3.44
CA THR A 63 2.52 2.00 -3.09
C THR A 63 1.93 0.72 -3.68
N PRO A 64 0.87 0.17 -3.09
CA PRO A 64 0.18 -0.99 -3.64
C PRO A 64 -0.33 -0.84 -5.08
N THR A 65 -0.53 0.39 -5.56
CA THR A 65 -0.97 0.69 -6.94
C THR A 65 0.16 0.80 -7.95
N SER A 66 1.42 0.93 -7.51
CA SER A 66 2.58 1.03 -8.40
C SER A 66 2.63 -0.13 -9.38
N GLY A 67 2.75 0.15 -10.69
CA GLY A 67 2.72 -0.86 -11.76
C GLY A 67 1.37 -1.58 -11.96
N ARG A 68 0.27 -1.09 -11.37
CA ARG A 68 -1.06 -1.73 -11.41
C ARG A 68 -2.15 -0.76 -11.90
N PRO A 69 -2.15 -0.42 -13.19
CA PRO A 69 -3.03 0.61 -13.75
C PRO A 69 -4.52 0.33 -13.55
N VAL A 70 -4.97 -0.93 -13.68
CA VAL A 70 -6.38 -1.28 -13.51
C VAL A 70 -6.81 -1.20 -12.04
N LEU A 71 -5.93 -1.54 -11.11
CA LEU A 71 -6.20 -1.34 -9.68
C LEU A 71 -6.36 0.14 -9.36
N ASN A 72 -5.45 0.98 -9.84
CA ASN A 72 -5.50 2.43 -9.65
C ASN A 72 -6.78 3.03 -10.25
N LEU A 73 -7.15 2.61 -11.48
CA LEU A 73 -8.41 3.01 -12.10
C LEU A 73 -9.63 2.65 -11.24
N SER A 74 -9.63 1.48 -10.59
CA SER A 74 -10.73 1.08 -9.71
C SER A 74 -10.89 2.01 -8.49
N PHE A 75 -9.79 2.53 -7.96
CA PHE A 75 -9.82 3.53 -6.88
C PHE A 75 -10.22 4.92 -7.40
N ALA A 76 -9.79 5.30 -8.60
CA ALA A 76 -10.21 6.55 -9.22
C ALA A 76 -11.72 6.60 -9.48
N ILE A 77 -12.34 5.47 -9.85
CA ILE A 77 -13.80 5.36 -9.98
C ILE A 77 -14.49 5.58 -8.62
N ASP A 78 -14.01 4.92 -7.55
CA ASP A 78 -14.58 5.12 -6.22
C ASP A 78 -14.40 6.56 -5.73
N TYR A 79 -13.23 7.16 -5.98
CA TYR A 79 -13.00 8.56 -5.63
C TYR A 79 -13.97 9.51 -6.36
N ALA A 80 -14.19 9.28 -7.65
CA ALA A 80 -15.16 10.07 -8.43
C ALA A 80 -16.60 9.93 -7.92
N LEU A 81 -16.97 8.77 -7.36
CA LEU A 81 -18.31 8.49 -6.85
C LEU A 81 -18.53 8.96 -5.41
N THR A 82 -17.52 8.81 -4.55
CA THR A 82 -17.66 8.93 -3.09
C THR A 82 -16.64 9.85 -2.43
N GLY A 83 -15.68 10.41 -3.18
CA GLY A 83 -14.57 11.18 -2.62
C GLY A 83 -13.72 10.32 -1.67
N LEU A 84 -13.36 10.86 -0.52
CA LEU A 84 -12.63 10.16 0.55
C LEU A 84 -13.58 9.51 1.59
N ASN A 85 -14.76 9.03 1.17
CA ASN A 85 -15.62 8.26 2.04
C ASN A 85 -15.26 6.77 1.99
N ALA A 86 -14.58 6.27 3.02
CA ALA A 86 -14.12 4.88 3.11
C ALA A 86 -15.23 3.85 2.88
N SER A 87 -16.46 4.12 3.29
CA SER A 87 -17.61 3.20 3.10
C SER A 87 -17.90 2.89 1.64
N GLY A 88 -17.65 3.82 0.72
CA GLY A 88 -17.78 3.60 -0.73
C GLY A 88 -16.79 2.55 -1.23
N TYR A 89 -15.54 2.66 -0.82
CA TYR A 89 -14.48 1.72 -1.18
C TYR A 89 -14.72 0.32 -0.61
N HIS A 90 -15.19 0.23 0.63
CA HIS A 90 -15.60 -1.05 1.22
C HIS A 90 -16.77 -1.68 0.49
N ALA A 91 -17.78 -0.89 0.12
CA ALA A 91 -18.93 -1.39 -0.65
C ALA A 91 -18.50 -1.97 -2.00
N THR A 92 -17.57 -1.32 -2.71
CA THR A 92 -16.98 -1.84 -3.95
C THR A 92 -16.23 -3.15 -3.70
N ASN A 93 -15.40 -3.25 -2.64
CA ASN A 93 -14.69 -4.49 -2.33
C ASN A 93 -15.67 -5.64 -2.03
N VAL A 94 -16.72 -5.40 -1.24
CA VAL A 94 -17.74 -6.40 -0.93
C VAL A 94 -18.52 -6.82 -2.18
N ALA A 95 -18.84 -5.88 -3.08
CA ALA A 95 -19.50 -6.18 -4.34
C ALA A 95 -18.60 -7.05 -5.25
N LEU A 96 -17.32 -6.73 -5.39
CA LEU A 96 -16.35 -7.53 -6.13
C LEU A 96 -16.18 -8.92 -5.51
N HIS A 97 -16.14 -9.02 -4.18
CA HIS A 97 -16.08 -10.29 -3.46
C HIS A 97 -17.32 -11.15 -3.72
N LEU A 98 -18.51 -10.55 -3.74
CA LEU A 98 -19.73 -11.25 -4.12
C LEU A 98 -19.66 -11.76 -5.56
N VAL A 99 -19.17 -10.96 -6.51
CA VAL A 99 -18.96 -11.39 -7.89
C VAL A 99 -18.00 -12.58 -7.95
N ALA A 100 -16.89 -12.56 -7.22
CA ALA A 100 -15.94 -13.68 -7.12
C ALA A 100 -16.62 -14.94 -6.57
N ALA A 101 -17.44 -14.80 -5.50
CA ALA A 101 -18.19 -15.92 -4.92
C ALA A 101 -19.21 -16.53 -5.89
N LEU A 102 -19.91 -15.70 -6.66
CA LEU A 102 -20.86 -16.17 -7.68
C LEU A 102 -20.16 -16.83 -8.87
N LEU A 103 -19.00 -16.34 -9.28
CA LEU A 103 -18.16 -17.01 -10.30
C LEU A 103 -17.69 -18.37 -9.78
N LEU A 104 -17.19 -18.45 -8.56
CA LEU A 104 -16.78 -19.71 -7.93
C LEU A 104 -17.96 -20.69 -7.84
N PHE A 105 -19.14 -20.21 -7.42
CA PHE A 105 -20.38 -21.01 -7.43
C PHE A 105 -20.65 -21.60 -8.82
N GLY A 106 -20.57 -20.78 -9.87
CA GLY A 106 -20.78 -21.22 -11.25
C GLY A 106 -19.75 -22.27 -11.70
N ILE A 107 -18.47 -22.03 -11.42
CA ILE A 107 -17.35 -22.94 -11.75
C ILE A 107 -17.55 -24.30 -11.07
N VAL A 108 -17.77 -24.31 -9.75
CA VAL A 108 -17.94 -25.56 -8.99
C VAL A 108 -19.18 -26.31 -9.45
N ARG A 109 -20.31 -25.59 -9.63
CA ARG A 109 -21.58 -26.17 -10.12
C ARG A 109 -21.44 -26.86 -11.46
N TRP A 110 -20.68 -26.24 -12.35
CA TRP A 110 -20.40 -26.80 -13.69
C TRP A 110 -19.45 -28.00 -13.60
N THR A 111 -18.33 -27.85 -12.90
CA THR A 111 -17.27 -28.86 -12.78
C THR A 111 -17.80 -30.15 -12.14
N VAL A 112 -18.58 -30.04 -11.06
CA VAL A 112 -19.11 -31.19 -10.32
C VAL A 112 -20.08 -32.04 -11.17
N ARG A 113 -20.70 -31.45 -12.19
CA ARG A 113 -21.59 -32.17 -13.14
C ARG A 113 -20.84 -32.91 -14.25
N LEU A 114 -19.53 -32.65 -14.41
CA LEU A 114 -18.74 -33.34 -15.41
C LEU A 114 -18.60 -34.83 -15.07
N PRO A 115 -18.62 -35.72 -16.08
CA PRO A 115 -18.50 -37.17 -15.89
C PRO A 115 -17.26 -37.59 -15.09
N ALA A 116 -16.15 -36.85 -15.26
CA ALA A 116 -14.90 -37.07 -14.51
C ALA A 116 -15.06 -36.96 -12.98
N VAL A 117 -16.07 -36.23 -12.49
CA VAL A 117 -16.36 -36.05 -11.05
C VAL A 117 -17.46 -37.01 -10.58
N GLY A 118 -18.47 -37.24 -11.38
CA GLY A 118 -19.57 -38.20 -11.12
C GLY A 118 -20.48 -37.81 -9.96
N LEU A 119 -20.73 -36.52 -9.75
CA LEU A 119 -21.53 -35.99 -8.65
C LEU A 119 -22.66 -35.06 -9.15
N GLU A 120 -23.39 -35.47 -10.17
CA GLU A 120 -24.46 -34.68 -10.80
C GLU A 120 -25.61 -34.30 -9.81
N SER A 121 -26.09 -35.29 -9.06
CA SER A 121 -27.23 -35.09 -8.13
C SER A 121 -26.98 -34.08 -7.02
N PRO A 122 -25.78 -33.99 -6.37
CA PRO A 122 -25.48 -33.03 -5.32
C PRO A 122 -24.84 -31.74 -5.85
N ALA A 123 -24.73 -31.53 -7.15
CA ALA A 123 -23.92 -30.43 -7.72
C ALA A 123 -24.32 -29.05 -7.19
N ASP A 124 -25.62 -28.77 -7.11
CA ASP A 124 -26.10 -27.48 -6.60
C ASP A 124 -25.75 -27.29 -5.10
N PHE A 125 -25.90 -28.33 -4.28
CA PHE A 125 -25.53 -28.30 -2.87
C PHE A 125 -24.02 -28.06 -2.69
N ILE A 126 -23.19 -28.84 -3.37
CA ILE A 126 -21.73 -28.74 -3.28
C ILE A 126 -21.29 -27.34 -3.71
N ALA A 127 -21.84 -26.79 -4.80
CA ALA A 127 -21.49 -25.48 -5.29
C ALA A 127 -21.91 -24.34 -4.31
N ILE A 128 -23.12 -24.39 -3.77
CA ILE A 128 -23.61 -23.41 -2.79
C ILE A 128 -22.78 -23.46 -1.53
N ALA A 129 -22.58 -24.66 -0.96
CA ALA A 129 -21.80 -24.82 0.26
C ALA A 129 -20.35 -24.35 0.10
N THR A 130 -19.71 -24.70 -1.04
CA THR A 130 -18.34 -24.27 -1.34
C THR A 130 -18.23 -22.75 -1.44
N ALA A 131 -19.09 -22.13 -2.27
CA ALA A 131 -19.01 -20.69 -2.49
C ALA A 131 -19.37 -19.88 -1.23
N ALA A 132 -20.38 -20.32 -0.47
CA ALA A 132 -20.78 -19.66 0.78
C ALA A 132 -19.69 -19.79 1.86
N ILE A 133 -19.17 -21.01 2.13
CA ILE A 133 -18.09 -21.21 3.11
C ILE A 133 -16.85 -20.39 2.73
N TRP A 134 -16.45 -20.41 1.44
CA TRP A 134 -15.32 -19.64 0.95
C TRP A 134 -15.54 -18.15 1.14
N ALA A 135 -16.74 -17.65 0.83
CA ALA A 135 -17.03 -16.22 0.89
C ALA A 135 -17.10 -15.67 2.31
N VAL A 136 -17.63 -16.44 3.27
CA VAL A 136 -17.77 -15.96 4.67
C VAL A 136 -16.60 -16.36 5.56
N HIS A 137 -15.54 -16.94 5.03
CA HIS A 137 -14.41 -17.38 5.82
C HIS A 137 -13.61 -16.19 6.38
N PRO A 138 -13.31 -16.13 7.72
CA PRO A 138 -12.63 -14.98 8.32
C PRO A 138 -11.27 -14.64 7.71
N ILE A 139 -10.54 -15.61 7.17
CA ILE A 139 -9.24 -15.37 6.50
C ILE A 139 -9.33 -14.42 5.29
N GLN A 140 -10.55 -14.19 4.75
CA GLN A 140 -10.80 -13.27 3.64
C GLN A 140 -10.86 -11.80 4.05
N ILE A 141 -10.96 -11.49 5.35
CA ILE A 141 -11.07 -10.11 5.86
C ILE A 141 -9.90 -9.26 5.36
N GLY A 142 -8.68 -9.78 5.40
CA GLY A 142 -7.48 -9.08 4.92
C GLY A 142 -7.49 -8.75 3.42
N ALA A 143 -8.34 -9.40 2.62
CA ALA A 143 -8.52 -9.07 1.21
C ALA A 143 -9.75 -8.18 0.96
N VAL A 144 -10.85 -8.38 1.71
CA VAL A 144 -12.15 -7.75 1.45
C VAL A 144 -12.33 -6.46 2.24
N THR A 145 -12.06 -6.49 3.56
CA THR A 145 -12.26 -5.33 4.44
C THR A 145 -11.08 -4.36 4.36
N TYR A 146 -9.86 -4.83 4.16
CA TYR A 146 -8.72 -3.97 3.86
C TYR A 146 -8.85 -3.40 2.44
N ILE A 147 -8.96 -2.06 2.30
CA ILE A 147 -9.25 -1.42 1.01
C ILE A 147 -8.14 -1.71 -0.02
N SER A 148 -6.88 -1.60 0.37
CA SER A 148 -5.73 -1.92 -0.49
C SER A 148 -5.64 -3.42 -0.84
N GLY A 149 -6.31 -4.29 -0.07
CA GLY A 149 -6.53 -5.71 -0.38
C GLY A 149 -7.35 -5.95 -1.65
N ARG A 150 -7.99 -4.91 -2.21
CA ARG A 150 -8.71 -4.95 -3.49
C ARG A 150 -7.92 -5.61 -4.60
N SER A 151 -6.60 -5.47 -4.59
CA SER A 151 -5.73 -6.13 -5.58
C SER A 151 -5.95 -7.64 -5.63
N ASP A 152 -6.16 -8.30 -4.48
CA ASP A 152 -6.43 -9.73 -4.40
C ASP A 152 -7.86 -10.08 -4.85
N VAL A 153 -8.84 -9.27 -4.45
CA VAL A 153 -10.25 -9.48 -4.81
C VAL A 153 -10.48 -9.29 -6.31
N LEU A 154 -10.01 -8.18 -6.87
CA LEU A 154 -10.18 -7.84 -8.29
C LEU A 154 -9.43 -8.83 -9.19
N MET A 155 -8.21 -9.20 -8.81
CA MET A 155 -7.45 -10.25 -9.49
C MET A 155 -8.21 -11.58 -9.47
N ALA A 156 -8.80 -11.97 -8.34
CA ALA A 156 -9.56 -13.22 -8.25
C ALA A 156 -10.86 -13.20 -9.07
N VAL A 157 -11.54 -12.06 -9.17
CA VAL A 157 -12.67 -11.88 -10.10
C VAL A 157 -12.21 -12.18 -11.53
N CYS A 158 -11.09 -11.60 -11.97
CA CYS A 158 -10.52 -11.86 -13.29
C CYS A 158 -10.10 -13.32 -13.44
N TYR A 159 -9.47 -13.91 -12.43
CA TYR A 159 -9.01 -15.29 -12.44
C TYR A 159 -10.17 -16.29 -12.58
N PHE A 160 -11.22 -16.13 -11.77
CA PHE A 160 -12.42 -16.95 -11.88
C PHE A 160 -13.18 -16.69 -13.18
N ALA A 161 -13.19 -15.45 -13.69
CA ALA A 161 -13.77 -15.14 -14.99
C ALA A 161 -13.04 -15.86 -16.14
N VAL A 162 -11.69 -15.88 -16.11
CA VAL A 162 -10.88 -16.65 -17.08
C VAL A 162 -11.25 -18.13 -17.05
N LEU A 163 -11.30 -18.72 -15.86
CA LEU A 163 -11.62 -20.14 -15.72
C LEU A 163 -13.07 -20.44 -16.15
N ALA A 164 -14.03 -19.64 -15.72
CA ALA A 164 -15.44 -19.78 -16.11
C ALA A 164 -15.64 -19.63 -17.62
N ALA A 165 -14.97 -18.66 -18.24
CA ALA A 165 -15.05 -18.44 -19.68
C ALA A 165 -14.33 -19.57 -20.47
N ALA A 166 -13.17 -20.04 -20.00
CA ALA A 166 -12.48 -21.18 -20.60
C ALA A 166 -13.32 -22.47 -20.54
N ILE A 167 -14.04 -22.70 -19.43
CA ILE A 167 -15.00 -23.83 -19.32
C ILE A 167 -16.13 -23.68 -20.33
N ARG A 168 -16.69 -22.47 -20.49
CA ARG A 168 -17.78 -22.22 -21.46
C ARG A 168 -17.30 -22.22 -22.91
N ALA A 169 -16.02 -21.99 -23.15
CA ALA A 169 -15.37 -22.11 -24.46
C ALA A 169 -15.00 -23.53 -24.82
N LEU A 170 -15.41 -24.56 -24.06
CA LEU A 170 -15.24 -25.94 -24.48
C LEU A 170 -16.06 -26.21 -25.74
N PRO A 171 -15.46 -26.84 -26.76
CA PRO A 171 -16.14 -27.11 -28.05
C PRO A 171 -17.29 -28.10 -27.92
N PHE A 172 -17.39 -28.77 -26.79
CA PHE A 172 -18.42 -29.77 -26.50
C PHE A 172 -19.04 -29.47 -25.14
N ASP A 173 -20.33 -29.28 -25.08
CA ASP A 173 -21.07 -29.36 -23.83
C ASP A 173 -21.12 -30.82 -23.39
N ALA A 174 -20.10 -31.27 -22.68
CA ALA A 174 -19.97 -32.66 -22.21
C ALA A 174 -21.14 -33.09 -21.31
N ALA A 175 -21.90 -32.12 -20.77
CA ALA A 175 -23.09 -32.41 -19.96
C ALA A 175 -24.37 -32.48 -20.79
N GLN A 176 -24.40 -31.94 -22.02
CA GLN A 176 -25.61 -31.88 -22.85
C GLN A 176 -25.46 -32.41 -24.28
N GLY A 177 -24.26 -32.85 -24.67
CA GLY A 177 -24.02 -33.37 -26.02
C GLY A 177 -24.16 -32.33 -27.14
N ARG A 178 -24.09 -31.05 -26.84
CA ARG A 178 -24.25 -29.94 -27.81
C ARG A 178 -23.01 -29.05 -27.80
N GLY A 179 -22.49 -28.73 -28.97
CA GLY A 179 -21.42 -27.71 -29.11
C GLY A 179 -21.92 -26.33 -28.68
N SER A 180 -21.11 -25.58 -27.96
CA SER A 180 -21.44 -24.21 -27.61
C SER A 180 -21.44 -23.34 -28.87
N PRO A 181 -22.55 -22.68 -29.26
CA PRO A 181 -22.59 -21.80 -30.42
C PRO A 181 -21.72 -20.51 -30.23
N HIS A 182 -21.17 -20.29 -29.04
CA HIS A 182 -20.45 -19.07 -28.66
C HIS A 182 -19.01 -19.33 -28.20
N VAL A 183 -18.36 -20.39 -28.67
CA VAL A 183 -16.96 -20.73 -28.30
C VAL A 183 -16.02 -19.55 -28.51
N SER A 184 -16.13 -18.85 -29.64
CA SER A 184 -15.27 -17.69 -29.94
C SER A 184 -15.50 -16.52 -28.98
N ALA A 185 -16.76 -16.23 -28.63
CA ALA A 185 -17.07 -15.13 -27.69
C ALA A 185 -16.52 -15.41 -26.29
N TRP A 186 -16.68 -16.66 -25.78
CA TRP A 186 -16.13 -17.02 -24.47
C TRP A 186 -14.58 -17.04 -24.47
N THR A 187 -13.96 -17.39 -25.58
CA THR A 187 -12.50 -17.28 -25.74
C THR A 187 -12.05 -15.82 -25.61
N VAL A 188 -12.74 -14.88 -26.27
CA VAL A 188 -12.45 -13.44 -26.14
C VAL A 188 -12.64 -12.97 -24.70
N VAL A 189 -13.73 -13.38 -24.03
CA VAL A 189 -13.95 -13.04 -22.61
C VAL A 189 -12.80 -13.55 -21.74
N ALA A 190 -12.33 -14.78 -21.94
CA ALA A 190 -11.20 -15.33 -21.19
C ALA A 190 -9.91 -14.51 -21.40
N LEU A 191 -9.62 -14.11 -22.65
CA LEU A 191 -8.43 -13.33 -22.98
C LEU A 191 -8.48 -11.91 -22.38
N VAL A 192 -9.62 -11.24 -22.53
CA VAL A 192 -9.82 -9.89 -21.96
C VAL A 192 -9.72 -9.92 -20.43
N ALA A 193 -10.39 -10.88 -19.78
CA ALA A 193 -10.31 -11.04 -18.33
C ALA A 193 -8.87 -11.35 -17.88
N CYS A 194 -8.12 -12.16 -18.66
CA CYS A 194 -6.73 -12.49 -18.36
C CYS A 194 -5.83 -11.23 -18.48
N ALA A 195 -5.95 -10.49 -19.56
CA ALA A 195 -5.17 -9.25 -19.78
C ALA A 195 -5.47 -8.18 -18.70
N ILE A 196 -6.74 -7.98 -18.38
CA ILE A 196 -7.15 -7.09 -17.28
C ILE A 196 -6.54 -7.56 -15.96
N GLY A 197 -6.65 -8.85 -15.64
CA GLY A 197 -6.10 -9.40 -14.40
C GLY A 197 -4.58 -9.27 -14.30
N MET A 198 -3.84 -9.40 -15.42
CA MET A 198 -2.39 -9.16 -15.48
C MET A 198 -2.03 -7.71 -15.13
N ALA A 199 -2.91 -6.74 -15.44
CA ALA A 199 -2.74 -5.33 -15.10
C ALA A 199 -3.26 -4.96 -13.69
N VAL A 200 -3.82 -5.93 -12.96
CA VAL A 200 -4.24 -5.79 -11.55
C VAL A 200 -3.18 -6.30 -10.59
N LYS A 201 -2.65 -7.52 -10.83
CA LYS A 201 -1.68 -8.16 -9.92
C LYS A 201 -0.88 -9.25 -10.62
N GLU A 202 0.40 -9.32 -10.34
CA GLU A 202 1.37 -10.22 -10.95
C GLU A 202 1.02 -11.71 -10.74
N SER A 203 0.34 -12.04 -9.65
CA SER A 203 -0.10 -13.42 -9.34
C SER A 203 -1.02 -14.03 -10.41
N MET A 204 -1.60 -13.19 -11.29
CA MET A 204 -2.41 -13.62 -12.42
C MET A 204 -1.64 -14.48 -13.44
N VAL A 205 -0.30 -14.46 -13.44
CA VAL A 205 0.57 -15.27 -14.34
C VAL A 205 0.27 -16.77 -14.27
N THR A 206 -0.32 -17.24 -13.18
CA THR A 206 -0.70 -18.65 -13.01
C THR A 206 -2.02 -19.03 -13.69
N ALA A 207 -2.85 -18.04 -14.10
CA ALA A 207 -4.17 -18.32 -14.67
C ALA A 207 -4.13 -19.12 -15.99
N PRO A 208 -3.24 -18.84 -16.96
CA PRO A 208 -3.09 -19.66 -18.15
C PRO A 208 -2.75 -21.13 -17.82
N VAL A 209 -1.87 -21.35 -16.83
CA VAL A 209 -1.48 -22.68 -16.37
C VAL A 209 -2.67 -23.39 -15.71
N ALA A 210 -3.45 -22.69 -14.90
CA ALA A 210 -4.64 -23.25 -14.25
C ALA A 210 -5.67 -23.76 -15.26
N VAL A 211 -5.86 -23.05 -16.39
CA VAL A 211 -6.75 -23.50 -17.46
C VAL A 211 -6.25 -24.81 -18.08
N VAL A 212 -4.95 -24.93 -18.39
CA VAL A 212 -4.36 -26.17 -18.91
C VAL A 212 -4.53 -27.33 -17.94
N LEU A 213 -4.29 -27.09 -16.65
CA LEU A 213 -4.45 -28.11 -15.61
C LEU A 213 -5.92 -28.50 -15.40
N TYR A 214 -6.84 -27.52 -15.47
CA TYR A 214 -8.27 -27.78 -15.40
C TYR A 214 -8.72 -28.72 -16.55
N ASP A 215 -8.33 -28.38 -17.77
CA ASP A 215 -8.67 -29.17 -18.94
C ASP A 215 -8.13 -30.62 -18.86
N ARG A 216 -6.90 -30.75 -18.34
CA ARG A 216 -6.31 -32.08 -18.10
C ARG A 216 -7.02 -32.86 -16.99
N ALA A 217 -7.52 -32.18 -15.97
CA ALA A 217 -8.15 -32.83 -14.82
C ALA A 217 -9.58 -33.30 -15.11
N TYR A 218 -10.33 -32.55 -15.92
CA TYR A 218 -11.77 -32.72 -16.05
C TYR A 218 -12.27 -32.99 -17.45
N VAL A 219 -11.48 -32.64 -18.48
CA VAL A 219 -11.94 -32.67 -19.88
C VAL A 219 -11.17 -33.70 -20.72
N TYR A 220 -9.84 -33.72 -20.60
CA TYR A 220 -8.98 -34.55 -21.45
C TYR A 220 -8.13 -35.53 -20.62
N ASP A 221 -8.02 -36.77 -21.13
CA ASP A 221 -7.25 -37.82 -20.44
C ASP A 221 -5.74 -37.59 -20.41
N ARG A 222 -5.20 -36.79 -21.37
CA ARG A 222 -3.76 -36.55 -21.53
C ARG A 222 -3.47 -35.10 -21.85
N PHE A 223 -2.35 -34.59 -21.37
CA PHE A 223 -1.86 -33.24 -21.72
C PHE A 223 -1.69 -33.07 -23.24
N ALA A 224 -1.15 -34.07 -23.94
CA ALA A 224 -0.97 -34.00 -25.39
C ALA A 224 -2.28 -33.77 -26.14
N THR A 225 -3.37 -34.37 -25.67
CA THR A 225 -4.71 -34.18 -26.25
C THR A 225 -5.22 -32.77 -25.97
N ALA A 226 -5.12 -32.31 -24.72
CA ALA A 226 -5.52 -30.96 -24.36
C ALA A 226 -4.76 -29.90 -25.17
N LEU A 227 -3.44 -30.05 -25.28
CA LEU A 227 -2.59 -29.14 -26.04
C LEU A 227 -2.97 -29.13 -27.53
N ARG A 228 -3.18 -30.27 -28.14
CA ARG A 228 -3.57 -30.36 -29.56
C ARG A 228 -4.91 -29.70 -29.84
N GLU A 229 -5.91 -29.93 -28.96
CA GLU A 229 -7.28 -29.47 -29.18
C GLU A 229 -7.46 -27.98 -28.87
N ARG A 230 -6.71 -27.44 -27.88
CA ARG A 230 -6.91 -26.05 -27.38
C ARG A 230 -5.64 -25.19 -27.39
N TRP A 231 -4.60 -25.54 -28.15
CA TRP A 231 -3.32 -24.82 -28.17
C TRP A 231 -3.48 -23.32 -28.45
N ARG A 232 -4.45 -22.95 -29.35
CA ARG A 232 -4.71 -21.54 -29.69
C ARG A 232 -5.17 -20.75 -28.46
N LEU A 233 -6.06 -21.31 -27.63
CA LEU A 233 -6.49 -20.66 -26.38
C LEU A 233 -5.31 -20.53 -25.41
N TYR A 234 -4.54 -21.62 -25.23
CA TYR A 234 -3.42 -21.60 -24.29
C TYR A 234 -2.31 -20.63 -24.73
N ALA A 235 -1.98 -20.59 -26.01
CA ALA A 235 -1.00 -19.66 -26.56
C ALA A 235 -1.48 -18.21 -26.42
N ALA A 236 -2.77 -17.94 -26.69
CA ALA A 236 -3.33 -16.61 -26.54
C ALA A 236 -3.41 -16.17 -25.08
N LEU A 237 -3.75 -17.06 -24.14
CA LEU A 237 -3.68 -16.76 -22.71
C LEU A 237 -2.23 -16.51 -22.25
N ALA A 238 -1.27 -17.32 -22.71
CA ALA A 238 0.15 -17.11 -22.41
C ALA A 238 0.68 -15.79 -22.98
N ALA A 239 0.18 -15.34 -24.14
CA ALA A 239 0.56 -14.06 -24.71
C ALA A 239 0.20 -12.88 -23.80
N THR A 240 -0.79 -13.01 -22.89
CA THR A 240 -1.10 -11.96 -21.90
C THR A 240 0.01 -11.75 -20.87
N TRP A 241 0.98 -12.67 -20.75
CA TRP A 241 2.19 -12.44 -19.92
C TRP A 241 3.00 -11.23 -20.39
N ALA A 242 2.89 -10.85 -21.68
CA ALA A 242 3.51 -9.63 -22.17
C ALA A 242 3.03 -8.37 -21.42
N VAL A 243 1.77 -8.35 -20.94
CA VAL A 243 1.24 -7.23 -20.16
C VAL A 243 2.02 -7.07 -18.86
N VAL A 244 2.22 -8.17 -18.11
CA VAL A 244 3.01 -8.12 -16.86
C VAL A 244 4.47 -7.76 -17.15
N ALA A 245 5.05 -8.33 -18.23
CA ALA A 245 6.44 -8.04 -18.58
C ALA A 245 6.66 -6.54 -18.87
N VAL A 246 5.75 -5.90 -19.62
CA VAL A 246 5.82 -4.45 -19.89
C VAL A 246 5.68 -3.66 -18.59
N LEU A 247 4.66 -3.96 -17.76
CA LEU A 247 4.42 -3.23 -16.52
C LEU A 247 5.58 -3.35 -15.51
N LEU A 248 6.28 -4.49 -15.48
CA LEU A 248 7.45 -4.68 -14.62
C LEU A 248 8.70 -3.95 -15.12
N ILE A 249 8.80 -3.68 -16.42
CA ILE A 249 9.89 -2.86 -16.99
C ILE A 249 9.68 -1.39 -16.59
N ASP A 250 8.45 -0.88 -16.71
CA ASP A 250 8.13 0.52 -16.46
C ASP A 250 8.09 0.88 -14.96
N ALA A 251 7.71 -0.07 -14.10
CA ALA A 251 7.62 0.14 -12.65
C ALA A 251 8.21 -1.06 -11.88
N PRO A 252 9.54 -1.18 -11.80
CA PRO A 252 10.17 -2.29 -11.10
C PRO A 252 9.92 -2.22 -9.59
N HIS A 253 9.38 -3.30 -9.02
CA HIS A 253 9.16 -3.45 -7.57
C HIS A 253 10.45 -3.86 -6.84
N SER A 254 11.61 -3.48 -7.34
CA SER A 254 12.93 -3.97 -6.89
C SER A 254 13.26 -3.70 -5.42
N ALA A 255 12.64 -2.68 -4.82
CA ALA A 255 12.85 -2.34 -3.41
C ALA A 255 12.05 -3.21 -2.44
N SER A 256 10.88 -3.74 -2.85
CA SER A 256 9.96 -4.48 -1.98
C SER A 256 9.81 -5.95 -2.32
N ALA A 257 10.01 -6.34 -3.59
CA ALA A 257 9.85 -7.70 -4.06
C ALA A 257 10.84 -8.05 -5.18
N GLY A 258 11.20 -9.33 -5.28
CA GLY A 258 12.13 -9.83 -6.29
C GLY A 258 13.51 -10.17 -5.72
N PHE A 259 14.39 -10.65 -6.58
CA PHE A 259 15.72 -11.14 -6.18
C PHE A 259 16.71 -10.04 -5.76
N SER A 260 16.38 -8.77 -6.02
CA SER A 260 17.13 -7.59 -5.60
C SER A 260 16.66 -6.98 -4.26
N ALA A 261 15.63 -7.54 -3.63
CA ALA A 261 15.00 -6.99 -2.42
C ALA A 261 15.81 -7.18 -1.11
N GLY A 262 17.10 -7.55 -1.19
CA GLY A 262 17.99 -7.67 -0.02
C GLY A 262 17.80 -8.94 0.82
N ILE A 263 16.84 -9.82 0.46
CA ILE A 263 16.59 -11.10 1.14
C ILE A 263 16.87 -12.24 0.18
N SER A 264 17.65 -13.25 0.65
CA SER A 264 17.93 -14.41 -0.19
C SER A 264 16.66 -15.24 -0.45
N PRO A 265 16.51 -15.86 -1.65
CA PRO A 265 15.42 -16.80 -1.94
C PRO A 265 15.32 -17.93 -0.91
N TRP A 266 16.45 -18.40 -0.40
CA TRP A 266 16.52 -19.45 0.62
C TRP A 266 15.94 -18.98 1.96
N THR A 267 16.34 -17.81 2.44
CA THR A 267 15.81 -17.20 3.66
C THR A 267 14.29 -17.02 3.55
N TYR A 268 13.83 -16.53 2.39
CA TYR A 268 12.41 -16.35 2.16
C TYR A 268 11.65 -17.68 2.16
N LEU A 269 12.18 -18.71 1.50
CA LEU A 269 11.60 -20.05 1.49
C LEU A 269 11.48 -20.64 2.90
N LEU A 270 12.51 -20.49 3.75
CA LEU A 270 12.46 -20.95 5.14
C LEU A 270 11.31 -20.26 5.92
N ASN A 271 11.05 -18.98 5.66
CA ASN A 271 9.90 -18.31 6.24
C ASN A 271 8.58 -18.90 5.71
N GLN A 272 8.48 -19.24 4.42
CA GLN A 272 7.25 -19.80 3.85
C GLN A 272 6.89 -21.16 4.48
N VAL A 273 7.88 -21.99 4.81
CA VAL A 273 7.61 -23.29 5.46
C VAL A 273 7.09 -23.14 6.89
N LEU A 274 7.24 -21.99 7.53
CA LEU A 274 6.60 -21.66 8.82
C LEU A 274 5.23 -20.99 8.61
N VAL A 275 5.11 -20.13 7.61
CA VAL A 275 3.88 -19.37 7.31
C VAL A 275 2.76 -20.28 6.76
N ILE A 276 3.09 -21.29 5.95
CA ILE A 276 2.09 -22.21 5.37
C ILE A 276 1.32 -23.01 6.45
N PRO A 277 1.96 -23.63 7.45
CA PRO A 277 1.26 -24.24 8.59
C PRO A 277 0.34 -23.26 9.33
N GLU A 278 0.76 -22.01 9.48
CA GLU A 278 -0.06 -20.99 10.13
C GLU A 278 -1.29 -20.63 9.27
N TYR A 279 -1.17 -20.56 7.96
CA TYR A 279 -2.35 -20.44 7.10
C TYR A 279 -3.33 -21.60 7.27
N ILE A 280 -2.83 -22.83 7.42
CA ILE A 280 -3.69 -24.01 7.69
C ILE A 280 -4.38 -23.88 9.03
N ARG A 281 -3.66 -23.43 10.07
CA ARG A 281 -4.24 -23.17 11.39
C ARG A 281 -5.37 -22.16 11.29
N LEU A 282 -5.14 -21.02 10.64
CA LEU A 282 -6.15 -19.96 10.45
C LEU A 282 -7.37 -20.40 9.63
N ILE A 283 -7.19 -21.36 8.71
CA ILE A 283 -8.31 -21.92 7.95
C ILE A 283 -9.16 -22.85 8.82
N VAL A 284 -8.53 -23.67 9.65
CA VAL A 284 -9.26 -24.64 10.48
C VAL A 284 -9.81 -23.99 11.73
N TRP A 285 -9.07 -23.06 12.32
CA TRP A 285 -9.39 -22.37 13.56
C TRP A 285 -9.13 -20.86 13.44
N PRO A 286 -10.07 -20.12 12.86
CA PRO A 286 -9.92 -18.69 12.62
C PRO A 286 -10.27 -17.86 13.87
N ASP A 287 -9.61 -18.15 14.99
CA ASP A 287 -9.82 -17.48 16.27
C ASP A 287 -9.27 -16.04 16.27
N ASP A 288 -8.29 -15.79 15.42
CA ASP A 288 -7.47 -14.61 15.48
C ASP A 288 -7.30 -13.95 14.12
N LEU A 289 -7.43 -12.63 14.08
CA LEU A 289 -7.13 -11.83 12.92
C LEU A 289 -5.61 -11.54 12.85
N LEU A 290 -4.89 -12.30 12.05
CA LEU A 290 -3.49 -11.98 11.74
C LEU A 290 -3.42 -11.24 10.40
N PHE A 291 -3.23 -9.93 10.46
CA PHE A 291 -3.22 -9.06 9.28
C PHE A 291 -1.97 -9.29 8.42
N ALA A 292 -0.78 -9.24 9.04
CA ALA A 292 0.50 -9.42 8.38
C ALA A 292 1.49 -10.15 9.30
N PHE A 293 2.36 -10.97 8.70
CA PHE A 293 3.40 -11.70 9.43
C PHE A 293 4.71 -10.90 9.58
N GLY A 294 4.69 -9.61 9.20
CA GLY A 294 5.90 -8.80 9.22
C GLY A 294 6.95 -9.22 8.19
N GLU A 295 8.16 -8.70 8.36
CA GLU A 295 9.27 -8.96 7.45
C GLU A 295 9.83 -10.37 7.61
N ALA A 296 10.53 -10.85 6.57
CA ALA A 296 11.17 -12.16 6.60
C ALA A 296 12.31 -12.19 7.63
N ARG A 297 12.32 -13.22 8.46
CA ARG A 297 13.35 -13.45 9.50
C ARG A 297 14.55 -14.18 8.91
N LEU A 298 15.74 -13.92 9.41
CA LEU A 298 16.92 -14.72 9.12
C LEU A 298 16.81 -16.04 9.90
N LEU A 299 16.42 -17.09 9.19
CA LEU A 299 16.17 -18.42 9.75
C LEU A 299 17.21 -19.43 9.23
N THR A 300 17.56 -20.38 10.08
CA THR A 300 18.32 -21.59 9.73
C THR A 300 17.37 -22.80 9.68
N LEU A 301 17.86 -23.93 9.17
CA LEU A 301 17.10 -25.19 9.17
C LEU A 301 16.77 -25.66 10.60
N ALA A 302 17.60 -25.34 11.58
CA ALA A 302 17.37 -25.68 12.98
C ALA A 302 16.16 -24.90 13.55
N ASP A 303 16.00 -23.63 13.17
CA ASP A 303 14.88 -22.79 13.63
C ASP A 303 13.54 -23.28 13.07
N VAL A 304 13.56 -23.86 11.89
CA VAL A 304 12.36 -24.39 11.22
C VAL A 304 11.91 -25.72 11.81
N GLY A 305 12.85 -26.57 12.21
CA GLY A 305 12.56 -27.85 12.86
C GLY A 305 11.64 -28.78 12.08
N ALA A 306 10.90 -29.63 12.77
CA ALA A 306 9.98 -30.61 12.17
C ALA A 306 8.77 -29.98 11.47
N ILE A 307 8.34 -28.79 11.88
CA ILE A 307 7.20 -28.09 11.27
C ILE A 307 7.47 -27.74 9.81
N GLY A 308 8.75 -27.57 9.45
CA GLY A 308 9.20 -27.34 8.09
C GLY A 308 8.90 -28.45 7.10
N LEU A 309 8.59 -29.66 7.58
CA LEU A 309 8.20 -30.79 6.73
C LEU A 309 6.74 -30.71 6.27
N VAL A 310 5.90 -29.93 6.94
CA VAL A 310 4.45 -29.86 6.64
C VAL A 310 4.20 -29.39 5.20
N ALA A 311 4.79 -28.28 4.80
CA ALA A 311 4.58 -27.74 3.45
C ALA A 311 5.08 -28.68 2.33
N PRO A 312 6.33 -29.22 2.37
CA PRO A 312 6.79 -30.20 1.39
C PRO A 312 5.91 -31.46 1.32
N LEU A 313 5.50 -31.99 2.47
CA LEU A 313 4.62 -33.17 2.52
C LEU A 313 3.26 -32.92 1.87
N LEU A 314 2.69 -31.73 2.07
CA LEU A 314 1.43 -31.34 1.43
C LEU A 314 1.60 -31.19 -0.10
N VAL A 315 2.73 -30.63 -0.56
CA VAL A 315 3.05 -30.57 -1.99
C VAL A 315 3.15 -31.98 -2.59
N VAL A 316 3.88 -32.87 -1.94
CA VAL A 316 3.99 -34.27 -2.37
C VAL A 316 2.62 -34.97 -2.38
N ALA A 317 1.80 -34.73 -1.36
CA ALA A 317 0.44 -35.29 -1.31
C ALA A 317 -0.45 -34.73 -2.44
N ALA A 318 -0.36 -33.45 -2.76
CA ALA A 318 -1.10 -32.85 -3.87
C ALA A 318 -0.67 -33.43 -5.22
N ILE A 319 0.64 -33.59 -5.46
CA ILE A 319 1.19 -34.22 -6.67
C ILE A 319 0.76 -35.70 -6.75
N TRP A 320 0.86 -36.43 -5.66
CA TRP A 320 0.40 -37.82 -5.59
C TRP A 320 -1.10 -37.94 -5.90
N LEU A 321 -1.93 -37.07 -5.32
CA LEU A 321 -3.37 -37.04 -5.57
C LEU A 321 -3.68 -36.69 -7.02
N TRP A 322 -2.93 -35.76 -7.62
CA TRP A 322 -3.02 -35.42 -9.05
C TRP A 322 -2.77 -36.61 -9.94
N HIS A 323 -1.73 -37.40 -9.69
CA HIS A 323 -1.41 -38.58 -10.48
C HIS A 323 -2.42 -39.71 -10.30
N ARG A 324 -2.95 -39.88 -9.09
CA ARG A 324 -3.91 -40.98 -8.80
C ARG A 324 -5.34 -40.66 -9.18
N ARG A 325 -5.76 -39.40 -8.94
CA ARG A 325 -7.13 -38.94 -9.17
C ARG A 325 -7.12 -37.46 -9.62
N PRO A 326 -6.87 -37.15 -10.89
CA PRO A 326 -6.72 -35.76 -11.37
C PRO A 326 -7.86 -34.84 -10.98
N ALA A 327 -9.11 -35.31 -11.03
CA ALA A 327 -10.29 -34.53 -10.66
C ALA A 327 -10.31 -34.06 -9.17
N LEU A 328 -9.70 -34.81 -8.25
CA LEU A 328 -9.50 -34.42 -6.86
C LEU A 328 -8.13 -33.76 -6.66
N GLY A 329 -7.17 -34.09 -7.50
CA GLY A 329 -5.83 -33.52 -7.46
C GLY A 329 -5.79 -32.05 -7.91
N PHE A 330 -6.66 -31.66 -8.84
CA PHE A 330 -6.71 -30.27 -9.31
C PHE A 330 -6.92 -29.25 -8.19
N PRO A 331 -7.95 -29.37 -7.31
CA PRO A 331 -8.10 -28.45 -6.19
C PRO A 331 -6.89 -28.43 -5.23
N ALA A 332 -6.20 -29.57 -5.04
CA ALA A 332 -4.99 -29.62 -4.23
C ALA A 332 -3.81 -28.90 -4.90
N VAL A 333 -3.59 -29.14 -6.20
CA VAL A 333 -2.54 -28.44 -6.98
C VAL A 333 -2.87 -26.94 -7.13
N TRP A 334 -4.15 -26.59 -7.27
CA TRP A 334 -4.61 -25.21 -7.30
C TRP A 334 -4.10 -24.39 -6.11
N VAL A 335 -4.12 -24.94 -4.88
CA VAL A 335 -3.63 -24.25 -3.68
C VAL A 335 -2.20 -23.80 -3.87
N PHE A 336 -1.31 -24.69 -4.28
CA PHE A 336 0.11 -24.38 -4.45
C PHE A 336 0.38 -23.54 -5.70
N LEU A 337 -0.36 -23.77 -6.79
CA LEU A 337 -0.24 -22.99 -8.02
C LEU A 337 -0.55 -21.51 -7.77
N THR A 338 -1.66 -21.23 -7.07
CA THR A 338 -2.11 -19.86 -6.81
C THR A 338 -1.33 -19.18 -5.70
N LEU A 339 -0.72 -19.95 -4.79
CA LEU A 339 0.15 -19.45 -3.73
C LEU A 339 1.59 -19.20 -4.19
N ALA A 340 2.05 -19.93 -5.22
CA ALA A 340 3.44 -19.91 -5.68
C ALA A 340 4.02 -18.52 -5.99
N PRO A 341 3.32 -17.58 -6.65
CA PRO A 341 3.89 -16.27 -6.95
C PRO A 341 4.29 -15.44 -5.72
N THR A 342 3.62 -15.65 -4.58
CA THR A 342 3.82 -14.84 -3.38
C THR A 342 4.42 -15.61 -2.20
N SER A 343 4.46 -16.93 -2.27
CA SER A 343 4.87 -17.79 -1.14
C SER A 343 5.74 -18.95 -1.62
N SER A 344 6.78 -18.65 -2.38
CA SER A 344 7.76 -19.64 -2.83
C SER A 344 9.20 -19.13 -2.70
N ILE A 345 9.88 -18.95 -3.83
CA ILE A 345 11.29 -18.54 -3.88
C ILE A 345 11.48 -17.07 -4.28
N VAL A 346 10.44 -16.38 -4.73
CA VAL A 346 10.51 -14.96 -5.05
C VAL A 346 10.34 -14.16 -3.77
N PRO A 347 11.39 -13.48 -3.28
CA PRO A 347 11.32 -12.77 -2.01
C PRO A 347 10.36 -11.57 -2.06
N ILE A 348 9.62 -11.37 -0.97
CA ILE A 348 8.91 -10.13 -0.66
C ILE A 348 9.48 -9.63 0.66
N ALA A 349 10.31 -8.58 0.60
CA ALA A 349 11.11 -8.13 1.74
C ALA A 349 10.24 -7.55 2.86
N THR A 350 9.20 -6.82 2.48
CA THR A 350 8.33 -6.09 3.40
C THR A 350 7.35 -6.97 4.16
N GLU A 351 7.06 -8.19 3.65
CA GLU A 351 6.04 -9.05 4.23
C GLU A 351 6.30 -10.53 3.94
N ALA A 352 6.71 -11.28 4.97
CA ALA A 352 6.94 -12.73 4.85
C ALA A 352 5.65 -13.49 4.51
N GLY A 353 4.52 -13.07 5.05
CA GLY A 353 3.21 -13.67 4.84
C GLY A 353 2.06 -12.72 5.14
N ALA A 354 0.90 -12.97 4.52
CA ALA A 354 -0.33 -12.24 4.78
C ALA A 354 -1.54 -13.15 4.55
N ALA A 355 -2.54 -13.07 5.41
CA ALA A 355 -3.76 -13.87 5.31
C ALA A 355 -4.46 -13.71 3.95
N ARG A 356 -4.42 -12.49 3.36
CA ARG A 356 -4.99 -12.20 2.03
C ARG A 356 -4.43 -13.05 0.88
N ARG A 357 -3.19 -13.59 1.02
CA ARG A 357 -2.61 -14.49 0.01
C ARG A 357 -3.39 -15.80 -0.13
N MET A 358 -4.17 -16.15 0.89
CA MET A 358 -5.04 -17.33 0.87
C MET A 358 -6.37 -17.12 0.13
N TYR A 359 -6.62 -15.95 -0.46
CA TYR A 359 -7.88 -15.62 -1.12
C TYR A 359 -8.25 -16.62 -2.23
N LEU A 360 -7.37 -16.87 -3.20
CA LEU A 360 -7.58 -17.89 -4.24
C LEU A 360 -7.31 -19.31 -3.75
N PRO A 361 -6.22 -19.60 -3.00
CA PRO A 361 -5.92 -20.95 -2.52
C PRO A 361 -7.04 -21.58 -1.71
N LEU A 362 -7.73 -20.81 -0.87
CA LEU A 362 -8.83 -21.29 -0.03
C LEU A 362 -9.94 -21.97 -0.84
N ALA A 363 -10.21 -21.53 -2.08
CA ALA A 363 -11.23 -22.15 -2.93
C ALA A 363 -10.96 -23.65 -3.16
N GLY A 364 -9.71 -24.03 -3.42
CA GLY A 364 -9.32 -25.45 -3.57
C GLY A 364 -9.51 -26.25 -2.29
N ILE A 365 -9.14 -25.67 -1.15
CA ILE A 365 -9.28 -26.32 0.17
C ILE A 365 -10.75 -26.57 0.50
N VAL A 366 -11.59 -25.54 0.32
CA VAL A 366 -13.03 -25.65 0.60
C VAL A 366 -13.72 -26.65 -0.34
N VAL A 367 -13.35 -26.71 -1.61
CA VAL A 367 -13.84 -27.73 -2.54
C VAL A 367 -13.52 -29.14 -2.02
N LEU A 368 -12.27 -29.40 -1.65
CA LEU A 368 -11.84 -30.70 -1.11
C LEU A 368 -12.59 -31.07 0.17
N PHE A 369 -12.76 -30.10 1.06
CA PHE A 369 -13.47 -30.27 2.32
C PHE A 369 -14.94 -30.63 2.10
N VAL A 370 -15.67 -29.83 1.32
CA VAL A 370 -17.11 -30.04 1.03
C VAL A 370 -17.36 -31.37 0.31
N VAL A 371 -16.55 -31.67 -0.72
CA VAL A 371 -16.65 -32.95 -1.44
C VAL A 371 -16.29 -34.11 -0.53
N GLY A 372 -15.28 -33.97 0.32
CA GLY A 372 -14.87 -34.96 1.31
C GLY A 372 -15.99 -35.29 2.30
N ILE A 373 -16.56 -34.28 2.95
CA ILE A 373 -17.69 -34.44 3.88
C ILE A 373 -18.87 -35.09 3.18
N TYR A 374 -19.23 -34.59 2.00
CA TYR A 374 -20.32 -35.19 1.23
C TYR A 374 -20.10 -36.68 0.97
N ARG A 375 -18.91 -37.09 0.52
CA ARG A 375 -18.58 -38.50 0.25
C ARG A 375 -18.60 -39.35 1.52
N ILE A 376 -18.12 -38.85 2.64
CA ILE A 376 -18.13 -39.57 3.94
C ILE A 376 -19.56 -39.79 4.41
N THR A 377 -20.42 -38.79 4.35
CA THR A 377 -21.82 -38.87 4.78
C THR A 377 -22.63 -39.83 3.93
N GLN A 378 -22.29 -39.99 2.63
CA GLN A 378 -22.99 -40.91 1.72
C GLN A 378 -22.53 -42.38 1.83
N ARG A 379 -21.40 -42.71 2.46
CA ARG A 379 -20.91 -44.09 2.66
C ARG A 379 -21.69 -44.90 3.70
N ARG A 380 -22.70 -44.30 4.37
CA ARG A 380 -23.55 -45.03 5.33
C ARG A 380 -24.50 -46.00 4.59
N PRO A 381 -24.80 -47.20 5.17
CA PRO A 381 -25.60 -48.21 4.50
C PRO A 381 -26.97 -47.69 4.05
N ARG A 382 -27.43 -48.14 2.90
CA ARG A 382 -28.66 -47.71 2.18
C ARG A 382 -29.95 -47.61 3.04
N ARG A 383 -30.05 -48.31 4.21
CA ARG A 383 -31.20 -48.25 5.09
C ARG A 383 -31.36 -46.91 5.84
N ARG A 384 -30.34 -46.00 5.82
CA ARG A 384 -30.38 -44.65 6.43
C ARG A 384 -30.10 -43.53 5.43
N ALA A 385 -30.20 -43.79 4.15
CA ALA A 385 -29.86 -42.82 3.07
C ALA A 385 -30.77 -41.55 3.09
N SER A 386 -32.02 -41.67 3.58
CA SER A 386 -32.92 -40.51 3.72
C SER A 386 -32.48 -39.51 4.77
N SER A 387 -31.67 -39.93 5.76
CA SER A 387 -31.15 -39.04 6.84
C SER A 387 -29.77 -38.38 6.52
N ALA A 388 -29.08 -38.82 5.47
CA ALA A 388 -27.72 -38.33 5.14
C ALA A 388 -27.73 -36.96 4.46
N ARG A 389 -28.74 -36.66 3.63
CA ARG A 389 -28.90 -35.34 3.00
C ARG A 389 -29.18 -34.22 4.01
N PRO A 390 -30.13 -34.38 4.97
CA PRO A 390 -30.36 -33.35 5.98
C PRO A 390 -29.13 -33.10 6.88
N LEU A 391 -28.31 -34.13 7.15
CA LEU A 391 -27.11 -33.98 7.97
C LEU A 391 -26.04 -33.12 7.27
N SER A 392 -25.74 -33.36 5.98
CA SER A 392 -24.75 -32.55 5.25
C SER A 392 -25.20 -31.11 5.06
N LEU A 393 -26.50 -30.87 4.84
CA LEU A 393 -27.10 -29.54 4.81
C LEU A 393 -26.97 -28.83 6.16
N ALA A 394 -27.29 -29.51 7.26
CA ALA A 394 -27.21 -28.95 8.60
C ALA A 394 -25.76 -28.56 8.96
N VAL A 395 -24.79 -29.45 8.67
CA VAL A 395 -23.37 -29.18 8.90
C VAL A 395 -22.89 -27.97 8.07
N ALA A 396 -23.25 -27.90 6.80
CA ALA A 396 -22.87 -26.77 5.96
C ALA A 396 -23.51 -25.45 6.45
N ALA A 397 -24.80 -25.47 6.81
CA ALA A 397 -25.50 -24.29 7.32
C ALA A 397 -24.90 -23.80 8.65
N VAL A 398 -24.64 -24.70 9.60
CA VAL A 398 -24.00 -24.34 10.88
C VAL A 398 -22.62 -23.73 10.63
N LEU A 399 -21.80 -24.34 9.77
CA LEU A 399 -20.47 -23.84 9.44
C LEU A 399 -20.53 -22.46 8.82
N ILE A 400 -21.43 -22.23 7.84
CA ILE A 400 -21.63 -20.91 7.21
C ILE A 400 -22.02 -19.87 8.24
N ILE A 401 -22.96 -20.19 9.14
CA ILE A 401 -23.43 -19.27 10.18
C ILE A 401 -22.30 -18.93 11.14
N VAL A 402 -21.56 -19.93 11.63
CA VAL A 402 -20.43 -19.74 12.55
C VAL A 402 -19.35 -18.90 11.90
N LEU A 403 -18.91 -19.24 10.68
CA LEU A 403 -17.89 -18.48 9.97
C LEU A 403 -18.34 -17.05 9.68
N ALA A 404 -19.60 -16.84 9.23
CA ALA A 404 -20.14 -15.50 9.00
C ALA A 404 -20.17 -14.65 10.29
N ALA A 405 -20.58 -15.26 11.41
CA ALA A 405 -20.59 -14.58 12.70
C ALA A 405 -19.17 -14.23 13.18
N THR A 406 -18.21 -15.14 13.00
CA THR A 406 -16.80 -14.90 13.32
C THR A 406 -16.23 -13.78 12.43
N THR A 407 -16.52 -13.81 11.13
CA THR A 407 -16.10 -12.74 10.18
C THR A 407 -16.69 -11.39 10.59
N ALA A 408 -17.98 -11.34 10.94
CA ALA A 408 -18.61 -10.10 11.38
C ALA A 408 -18.04 -9.59 12.73
N ALA A 409 -17.64 -10.48 13.63
CA ALA A 409 -16.99 -10.12 14.89
C ALA A 409 -15.56 -9.57 14.64
N GLN A 410 -14.74 -10.28 13.87
CA GLN A 410 -13.38 -9.86 13.55
C GLN A 410 -13.34 -8.57 12.68
N ASN A 411 -14.35 -8.32 11.84
CA ASN A 411 -14.47 -7.04 11.13
C ASN A 411 -14.64 -5.85 12.08
N ARG A 412 -15.27 -6.03 13.26
CA ARG A 412 -15.36 -4.96 14.28
C ARG A 412 -13.99 -4.68 14.91
N GLU A 413 -13.19 -5.72 15.17
CA GLU A 413 -11.82 -5.58 15.67
C GLU A 413 -10.93 -4.92 14.62
N PHE A 414 -11.07 -5.33 13.36
CA PHE A 414 -10.36 -4.72 12.23
C PHE A 414 -10.69 -3.24 12.06
N ALA A 415 -11.87 -2.77 12.47
CA ALA A 415 -12.26 -1.37 12.43
C ALA A 415 -11.49 -0.49 13.42
N SER A 416 -10.79 -1.09 14.41
CA SER A 416 -9.90 -0.39 15.33
C SER A 416 -8.44 -0.53 14.89
N PRO A 417 -7.78 0.52 14.38
CA PRO A 417 -6.35 0.45 14.03
C PRO A 417 -5.47 0.00 15.21
N GLU A 418 -5.75 0.49 16.41
CA GLU A 418 -5.04 0.06 17.62
C GLU A 418 -5.26 -1.43 17.91
N GLY A 419 -6.52 -1.89 17.89
CA GLY A 419 -6.87 -3.30 18.11
C GLY A 419 -6.18 -4.24 17.12
N LEU A 420 -6.16 -3.86 15.85
CA LEU A 420 -5.49 -4.62 14.79
C LEU A 420 -4.00 -4.85 15.07
N TRP A 421 -3.27 -3.79 15.45
CA TRP A 421 -1.82 -3.89 15.66
C TRP A 421 -1.47 -4.51 17.00
N ARG A 422 -2.30 -4.34 18.05
CA ARG A 422 -2.14 -5.06 19.33
C ARG A 422 -2.33 -6.56 19.14
N ALA A 423 -3.40 -6.98 18.46
CA ALA A 423 -3.63 -8.37 18.12
C ALA A 423 -2.48 -8.97 17.29
N SER A 424 -1.95 -8.19 16.34
CA SER A 424 -0.80 -8.62 15.54
C SER A 424 0.45 -8.81 16.41
N LEU A 425 0.70 -7.95 17.40
CA LEU A 425 1.85 -8.05 18.30
C LEU A 425 1.76 -9.25 19.25
N GLU A 426 0.58 -9.53 19.78
CA GLU A 426 0.38 -10.68 20.69
C GLU A 426 0.71 -12.01 20.01
N ARG A 427 0.39 -12.14 18.73
CA ARG A 427 0.50 -13.40 17.98
C ARG A 427 1.77 -13.53 17.16
N TRP A 428 2.18 -12.44 16.53
CA TRP A 428 3.37 -12.41 15.67
C TRP A 428 4.14 -11.13 15.91
N PRO A 429 4.88 -11.03 17.02
CA PRO A 429 5.71 -9.85 17.32
C PRO A 429 6.61 -9.51 16.14
N SER A 430 6.45 -8.30 15.60
CA SER A 430 7.20 -7.84 14.45
C SER A 430 7.47 -6.34 14.52
N ARG A 431 8.56 -5.91 13.89
CA ARG A 431 8.90 -4.48 13.75
C ARG A 431 7.75 -3.69 13.14
N LEU A 432 7.13 -4.28 12.11
CA LEU A 432 6.00 -3.68 11.41
C LEU A 432 4.85 -3.39 12.36
N ALA A 433 4.48 -4.36 13.20
CA ALA A 433 3.37 -4.19 14.14
C ALA A 433 3.69 -3.15 15.23
N HIS A 434 4.90 -3.16 15.81
CA HIS A 434 5.34 -2.13 16.75
C HIS A 434 5.32 -0.73 16.16
N ARG A 435 5.86 -0.56 14.95
CA ARG A 435 5.93 0.74 14.27
C ARG A 435 4.54 1.29 13.94
N ASN A 436 3.65 0.44 13.43
CA ASN A 436 2.30 0.87 13.07
C ASN A 436 1.43 1.14 14.29
N LEU A 437 1.56 0.35 15.37
CA LEU A 437 0.90 0.65 16.63
C LEU A 437 1.38 2.00 17.19
N ALA A 438 2.67 2.25 17.15
CA ALA A 438 3.23 3.53 17.58
C ALA A 438 2.69 4.70 16.76
N ALA A 439 2.54 4.55 15.43
CA ALA A 439 1.95 5.58 14.58
C ALA A 439 0.50 5.90 14.99
N VAL A 440 -0.31 4.88 15.30
CA VAL A 440 -1.68 5.05 15.80
C VAL A 440 -1.67 5.79 17.15
N LEU A 441 -0.82 5.35 18.08
CA LEU A 441 -0.70 5.96 19.42
C LEU A 441 -0.25 7.42 19.35
N LEU A 442 0.64 7.78 18.41
CA LEU A 442 1.05 9.18 18.17
C LEU A 442 -0.12 10.03 17.68
N GLN A 443 -0.95 9.51 16.78
CA GLN A 443 -2.17 10.20 16.32
C GLN A 443 -3.17 10.42 17.44
N GLU A 444 -3.25 9.50 18.42
CA GLU A 444 -4.08 9.60 19.61
C GLU A 444 -3.45 10.48 20.73
N GLY A 445 -2.22 10.96 20.53
CA GLY A 445 -1.49 11.76 21.51
C GLY A 445 -0.83 10.96 22.65
N ARG A 446 -0.81 9.65 22.57
CA ARG A 446 -0.22 8.71 23.57
C ARG A 446 1.28 8.52 23.33
N ARG A 447 2.03 9.62 23.41
CA ARG A 447 3.45 9.69 23.02
C ARG A 447 4.36 8.73 23.78
N SER A 448 4.18 8.63 25.11
CA SER A 448 5.06 7.77 25.94
C SER A 448 4.97 6.30 25.53
N GLU A 449 3.76 5.79 25.33
CA GLU A 449 3.52 4.41 24.90
C GLU A 449 4.03 4.17 23.46
N ALA A 450 3.81 5.14 22.57
CA ALA A 450 4.34 5.07 21.20
C ALA A 450 5.88 4.96 21.20
N LEU A 451 6.57 5.74 22.03
CA LEU A 451 8.03 5.66 22.15
C LEU A 451 8.52 4.32 22.68
N GLU A 452 7.78 3.64 23.57
CA GLU A 452 8.11 2.29 24.02
C GLU A 452 8.07 1.29 22.85
N HIS A 453 7.01 1.36 22.04
CA HIS A 453 6.88 0.49 20.86
C HIS A 453 7.95 0.82 19.79
N LEU A 454 8.26 2.10 19.56
CA LEU A 454 9.31 2.49 18.62
C LEU A 454 10.69 2.00 19.09
N ARG A 455 10.99 2.06 20.39
CA ARG A 455 12.24 1.51 20.93
C ARG A 455 12.32 -0.01 20.72
N ALA A 456 11.24 -0.73 21.00
CA ALA A 456 11.19 -2.18 20.77
C ALA A 456 11.41 -2.56 19.29
N ALA A 457 11.04 -1.67 18.36
CA ALA A 457 11.27 -1.85 16.93
C ALA A 457 12.66 -1.40 16.47
N ALA A 458 13.27 -0.43 17.13
CA ALA A 458 14.49 0.28 16.67
C ALA A 458 15.71 -0.64 16.49
N ASP A 459 15.88 -1.62 17.39
CA ASP A 459 17.02 -2.58 17.31
C ASP A 459 16.96 -3.50 16.10
N GLN A 460 15.85 -3.48 15.37
CA GLN A 460 15.59 -4.39 14.28
C GLN A 460 15.71 -3.76 12.87
N GLY A 461 16.08 -2.47 12.75
CA GLY A 461 16.38 -1.88 11.45
C GLY A 461 16.22 -0.36 11.32
N PRO A 462 16.82 0.20 10.26
CA PRO A 462 17.01 1.64 10.09
C PRO A 462 15.72 2.44 9.95
N LEU A 463 14.68 1.92 9.28
CA LEU A 463 13.38 2.59 9.17
C LEU A 463 12.67 2.75 10.53
N SER A 464 12.78 1.72 11.40
CA SER A 464 12.20 1.82 12.75
C SER A 464 12.99 2.79 13.63
N ARG A 465 14.31 2.81 13.46
CA ARG A 465 15.21 3.74 14.13
C ARG A 465 14.96 5.19 13.68
N TYR A 466 14.76 5.39 12.38
CA TYR A 466 14.31 6.67 11.83
C TYR A 466 12.98 7.13 12.46
N ALA A 467 11.98 6.25 12.51
CA ALA A 467 10.68 6.58 13.12
C ALA A 467 10.81 6.96 14.60
N LEU A 468 11.67 6.25 15.35
CA LEU A 468 11.99 6.61 16.73
C LEU A 468 12.64 8.01 16.81
N GLY A 469 13.61 8.28 15.95
CA GLY A 469 14.29 9.57 15.90
C GLY A 469 13.34 10.74 15.61
N VAL A 470 12.41 10.57 14.68
CA VAL A 470 11.36 11.57 14.39
C VAL A 470 10.46 11.78 15.60
N ALA A 471 9.96 10.70 16.21
CA ALA A 471 9.08 10.79 17.37
C ALA A 471 9.77 11.45 18.59
N LEU A 472 11.05 11.16 18.81
CA LEU A 472 11.86 11.81 19.84
C LEU A 472 12.06 13.30 19.56
N PHE A 473 12.27 13.68 18.31
CA PHE A 473 12.38 15.08 17.90
C PHE A 473 11.07 15.84 18.18
N ASP A 474 9.93 15.28 17.80
CA ASP A 474 8.61 15.86 18.02
C ASP A 474 8.22 15.90 19.51
N ASP A 475 8.79 15.01 20.34
CA ASP A 475 8.65 15.00 21.79
C ASP A 475 9.61 15.99 22.49
N GLY A 476 10.48 16.71 21.75
CA GLY A 476 11.46 17.65 22.29
C GLY A 476 12.74 17.00 22.84
N ARG A 477 12.90 15.69 22.70
CA ARG A 477 14.09 14.93 23.15
C ARG A 477 15.19 14.96 22.09
N VAL A 478 15.57 16.20 21.71
CA VAL A 478 16.39 16.48 20.51
C VAL A 478 17.74 15.76 20.53
N GLY A 479 18.39 15.65 21.69
CA GLY A 479 19.68 14.95 21.81
C GLY A 479 19.59 13.45 21.47
N GLU A 480 18.54 12.78 21.94
CA GLU A 480 18.29 11.36 21.64
C GLU A 480 17.89 11.19 20.18
N ALA A 481 17.07 12.11 19.64
CA ALA A 481 16.67 12.11 18.23
C ALA A 481 17.89 12.13 17.29
N ILE A 482 18.87 13.01 17.56
CA ILE A 482 20.11 13.10 16.77
C ILE A 482 20.84 11.75 16.73
N VAL A 483 20.96 11.08 17.88
CA VAL A 483 21.64 9.79 17.97
C VAL A 483 20.94 8.72 17.13
N GLU A 484 19.61 8.62 17.24
CA GLU A 484 18.86 7.58 16.53
C GLU A 484 18.78 7.87 15.02
N LEU A 485 18.63 9.14 14.62
CA LEU A 485 18.64 9.53 13.21
C LEU A 485 20.00 9.29 12.55
N GLN A 486 21.09 9.64 13.24
CA GLN A 486 22.44 9.39 12.74
C GLN A 486 22.70 7.89 12.54
N ARG A 487 22.35 7.06 13.53
CA ARG A 487 22.46 5.60 13.41
C ARG A 487 21.63 5.04 12.23
N ALA A 488 20.39 5.54 12.05
CA ALA A 488 19.55 5.11 10.93
C ALA A 488 20.20 5.41 9.58
N ILE A 489 20.81 6.60 9.44
CA ILE A 489 21.50 7.05 8.23
C ILE A 489 22.77 6.21 8.01
N ASP A 490 23.55 5.93 9.05
CA ASP A 490 24.79 5.14 8.97
C ASP A 490 24.51 3.67 8.57
N GLU A 491 23.42 3.09 9.09
CA GLU A 491 22.99 1.71 8.79
C GLU A 491 22.44 1.56 7.36
N SER A 492 21.78 2.58 6.82
CA SER A 492 21.16 2.53 5.47
C SER A 492 21.18 3.90 4.78
N PRO A 493 22.35 4.34 4.33
CA PRO A 493 22.52 5.68 3.75
C PRO A 493 21.76 5.88 2.42
N ASN A 494 21.40 4.79 1.74
CA ASN A 494 20.75 4.77 0.42
C ASN A 494 19.25 4.40 0.49
N GLU A 495 18.70 4.11 1.67
CA GLU A 495 17.26 3.89 1.82
C GLU A 495 16.55 5.24 1.61
N PRO A 496 15.61 5.37 0.64
CA PRO A 496 15.09 6.65 0.19
C PRO A 496 14.53 7.54 1.31
N THR A 497 13.74 6.97 2.21
CA THR A 497 13.13 7.72 3.33
C THR A 497 14.18 8.19 4.33
N VAL A 498 15.10 7.30 4.72
CA VAL A 498 16.18 7.61 5.66
C VAL A 498 17.17 8.58 5.02
N ALA A 499 17.50 8.36 3.75
CA ALA A 499 18.42 9.19 3.00
C ALA A 499 17.96 10.65 2.88
N LEU A 500 16.67 10.87 2.63
CA LEU A 500 16.13 12.20 2.41
C LEU A 500 15.50 12.76 3.71
N GLU A 501 14.44 12.14 4.18
CA GLU A 501 13.67 12.66 5.32
C GLU A 501 14.44 12.51 6.64
N GLY A 502 15.19 11.42 6.82
CA GLY A 502 16.05 11.24 7.99
C GLY A 502 17.09 12.35 8.10
N ARG A 503 17.76 12.72 7.01
CA ARG A 503 18.71 13.83 6.98
C ARG A 503 18.03 15.18 7.19
N ARG A 504 16.83 15.40 6.64
CA ARG A 504 16.08 16.65 6.88
C ARG A 504 15.77 16.85 8.36
N VAL A 505 15.28 15.82 9.03
CA VAL A 505 14.97 15.88 10.47
C VAL A 505 16.25 15.99 11.29
N LEU A 506 17.32 15.26 10.94
CA LEU A 506 18.62 15.37 11.61
C LEU A 506 19.18 16.79 11.53
N ALA A 507 19.15 17.42 10.34
CA ALA A 507 19.63 18.79 10.17
C ALA A 507 18.84 19.78 11.05
N ARG A 508 17.51 19.64 11.10
CA ARG A 508 16.65 20.48 11.97
C ARG A 508 16.95 20.25 13.45
N ALA A 509 17.17 19.00 13.86
CA ALA A 509 17.52 18.66 15.22
C ALA A 509 18.88 19.25 15.64
N LEU A 510 19.88 19.18 14.74
CA LEU A 510 21.19 19.81 14.94
C LEU A 510 21.08 21.34 15.05
N ALA A 511 20.29 21.98 14.16
CA ALA A 511 20.03 23.42 14.20
C ALA A 511 19.38 23.85 15.52
N GLN A 512 18.40 23.08 16.01
CA GLN A 512 17.75 23.36 17.29
C GLN A 512 18.72 23.23 18.48
N GLN A 513 19.74 22.39 18.39
CA GLN A 513 20.83 22.23 19.34
C GLN A 513 21.97 23.26 19.12
N GLN A 514 21.76 24.26 18.24
CA GLN A 514 22.75 25.27 17.84
C GLN A 514 24.05 24.72 17.24
N ARG A 515 24.01 23.46 16.75
CA ARG A 515 25.11 22.82 16.03
C ARG A 515 25.05 23.20 14.54
N HIS A 516 25.08 24.52 14.29
CA HIS A 516 24.77 25.12 12.98
C HIS A 516 25.67 24.63 11.84
N ARG A 517 26.97 24.42 12.05
CA ARG A 517 27.87 23.89 11.02
C ARG A 517 27.47 22.48 10.59
N GLU A 518 27.23 21.62 11.55
CA GLU A 518 26.82 20.24 11.28
C GLU A 518 25.45 20.19 10.59
N ALA A 519 24.52 21.05 10.99
CA ALA A 519 23.23 21.20 10.31
C ALA A 519 23.42 21.62 8.84
N ALA A 520 24.29 22.60 8.58
CA ALA A 520 24.62 23.04 7.21
C ALA A 520 25.21 21.92 6.35
N ASP A 521 26.08 21.09 6.91
CA ASP A 521 26.68 19.95 6.21
C ASP A 521 25.64 18.89 5.87
N VAL A 522 24.70 18.61 6.77
CA VAL A 522 23.60 17.67 6.50
C VAL A 522 22.62 18.25 5.47
N PHE A 523 22.29 19.55 5.53
CA PHE A 523 21.48 20.20 4.50
C PHE A 523 22.15 20.18 3.12
N ALA A 524 23.49 20.24 3.05
CA ALA A 524 24.23 20.07 1.80
C ALA A 524 23.98 18.68 1.18
N GLN A 525 23.96 17.64 2.02
CA GLN A 525 23.64 16.27 1.55
C GLN A 525 22.19 16.18 1.04
N VAL A 526 21.24 16.80 1.74
CA VAL A 526 19.83 16.86 1.29
C VAL A 526 19.74 17.59 -0.06
N ALA A 527 20.40 18.72 -0.21
CA ALA A 527 20.41 19.49 -1.46
C ALA A 527 21.03 18.71 -2.65
N ALA A 528 22.01 17.84 -2.37
CA ALA A 528 22.58 16.95 -3.38
C ALA A 528 21.59 15.86 -3.84
N LEU A 529 20.74 15.38 -2.94
CA LEU A 529 19.68 14.41 -3.24
C LEU A 529 18.48 15.03 -3.97
N THR A 530 18.27 16.33 -3.82
CA THR A 530 17.14 17.08 -4.43
C THR A 530 17.60 18.30 -5.20
N PRO A 531 18.31 18.14 -6.35
CA PRO A 531 18.95 19.28 -7.06
C PRO A 531 17.98 20.38 -7.50
N GLY A 532 16.71 20.04 -7.76
CA GLY A 532 15.67 20.97 -8.19
C GLY A 532 14.97 21.70 -7.04
N ASP A 533 15.15 21.27 -5.77
CA ASP A 533 14.56 21.90 -4.60
C ASP A 533 15.55 22.91 -3.98
N MET A 534 15.19 24.19 -3.98
CA MET A 534 16.03 25.24 -3.40
C MET A 534 15.89 25.35 -1.87
N ALA A 535 14.88 24.75 -1.25
CA ALA A 535 14.64 24.89 0.19
C ALA A 535 15.80 24.32 1.04
N PRO A 536 16.40 23.15 0.75
CA PRO A 536 17.56 22.67 1.51
C PRO A 536 18.79 23.56 1.34
N ARG A 537 18.99 24.18 0.16
CA ARG A 537 20.09 25.15 -0.04
C ARG A 537 19.87 26.42 0.78
N LEU A 538 18.63 26.92 0.84
CA LEU A 538 18.28 28.06 1.67
C LEU A 538 18.54 27.77 3.15
N SER A 539 18.07 26.60 3.63
CA SER A 539 18.33 26.17 5.01
C SER A 539 19.84 26.07 5.30
N ARG A 540 20.62 25.51 4.36
CA ARG A 540 22.08 25.44 4.49
C ARG A 540 22.69 26.84 4.63
N ALA A 541 22.30 27.79 3.79
CA ALA A 541 22.80 29.16 3.83
C ALA A 541 22.44 29.84 5.16
N ASP A 542 21.22 29.65 5.66
CA ASP A 542 20.76 30.19 6.94
C ASP A 542 21.59 29.61 8.11
N GLU A 543 21.89 28.32 8.08
CA GLU A 543 22.69 27.66 9.12
C GLU A 543 24.16 28.10 9.05
N LEU A 544 24.76 28.30 7.88
CA LEU A 544 26.09 28.86 7.72
C LEU A 544 26.15 30.29 8.30
N ARG A 545 25.11 31.09 8.03
CA ARG A 545 24.98 32.45 8.57
C ARG A 545 24.87 32.45 10.12
N ALA A 546 24.10 31.49 10.66
CA ALA A 546 23.97 31.31 12.11
C ALA A 546 25.29 30.84 12.75
N ALA A 547 26.04 29.96 12.05
CA ALA A 547 27.38 29.53 12.46
C ALA A 547 28.46 30.62 12.40
N GLY A 548 28.13 31.79 11.82
CA GLY A 548 29.08 32.88 11.60
C GLY A 548 29.93 32.77 10.34
N ASP A 549 29.71 31.72 9.51
CA ASP A 549 30.34 31.59 8.20
C ASP A 549 29.59 32.45 7.18
N LEU A 550 29.78 33.76 7.28
CA LEU A 550 29.10 34.73 6.43
C LEU A 550 29.53 34.61 4.95
N PRO A 551 30.81 34.37 4.61
CA PRO A 551 31.21 34.16 3.22
C PRO A 551 30.55 32.93 2.61
N GLY A 552 30.53 31.78 3.30
CA GLY A 552 29.88 30.56 2.84
C GLY A 552 28.37 30.72 2.68
N ALA A 553 27.72 31.43 3.59
CA ALA A 553 26.29 31.76 3.50
C ALA A 553 25.99 32.59 2.24
N HIS A 554 26.77 33.67 2.01
CA HIS A 554 26.65 34.51 0.81
C HIS A 554 26.78 33.70 -0.49
N GLU A 555 27.78 32.83 -0.58
CA GLU A 555 27.97 31.98 -1.77
C GLU A 555 26.74 31.08 -2.04
N GLU A 556 26.16 30.48 -1.01
CA GLU A 556 24.96 29.64 -1.18
C GLU A 556 23.73 30.47 -1.59
N TYR A 557 23.53 31.67 -1.00
CA TYR A 557 22.44 32.57 -1.45
C TYR A 557 22.63 32.98 -2.91
N GLN A 558 23.84 33.28 -3.35
CA GLN A 558 24.13 33.61 -4.74
C GLN A 558 23.81 32.45 -5.69
N ARG A 559 24.07 31.21 -5.29
CA ARG A 559 23.67 30.00 -6.08
C ARG A 559 22.15 29.92 -6.24
N ILE A 560 21.40 30.24 -5.19
CA ILE A 560 19.93 30.28 -5.25
C ILE A 560 19.46 31.40 -6.19
N LEU A 561 20.04 32.60 -6.02
CA LEU A 561 19.68 33.78 -6.82
C LEU A 561 20.07 33.65 -8.30
N ALA A 562 21.10 32.88 -8.62
CA ALA A 562 21.45 32.55 -10.00
C ALA A 562 20.39 31.71 -10.71
N ALA A 563 19.72 30.80 -9.96
CA ALA A 563 18.63 29.97 -10.47
C ALA A 563 17.27 30.66 -10.37
N GLN A 564 17.05 31.44 -9.32
CA GLN A 564 15.81 32.15 -9.00
C GLN A 564 16.10 33.58 -8.56
N PRO A 565 16.33 34.51 -9.50
CA PRO A 565 16.73 35.87 -9.17
C PRO A 565 15.78 36.63 -8.24
N ASP A 566 14.50 36.29 -8.32
CA ASP A 566 13.43 36.94 -7.54
C ASP A 566 13.07 36.25 -6.22
N HIS A 567 13.91 35.31 -5.74
CA HIS A 567 13.66 34.59 -4.48
C HIS A 567 13.82 35.52 -3.28
N SER A 568 12.70 36.07 -2.76
CA SER A 568 12.70 37.10 -1.70
C SER A 568 13.46 36.70 -0.44
N GLY A 569 13.31 35.44 0.03
CA GLY A 569 14.02 34.92 1.19
C GLY A 569 15.54 34.95 1.02
N ALA A 570 16.04 34.49 -0.13
CA ALA A 570 17.48 34.52 -0.44
C ALA A 570 18.00 35.95 -0.58
N GLN A 571 17.27 36.84 -1.29
CA GLN A 571 17.66 38.26 -1.39
C GLN A 571 17.71 38.96 -0.02
N THR A 572 16.72 38.71 0.83
CA THR A 572 16.67 39.29 2.18
C THR A 572 17.84 38.79 3.02
N ASN A 573 18.03 37.48 3.10
CA ASN A 573 19.04 36.87 3.98
C ASN A 573 20.47 37.16 3.46
N ASP A 574 20.67 37.19 2.15
CA ASP A 574 21.94 37.59 1.55
C ASP A 574 22.24 39.09 1.80
N GLY A 575 21.24 39.97 1.61
CA GLY A 575 21.36 41.37 1.95
C GLY A 575 21.77 41.60 3.39
N LEU A 576 21.15 40.89 4.33
CA LEU A 576 21.52 40.96 5.78
C LEU A 576 22.92 40.39 6.03
N THR A 577 23.31 39.33 5.30
CA THR A 577 24.66 38.74 5.38
C THR A 577 25.71 39.70 4.88
N LEU A 578 25.47 40.37 3.75
CA LEU A 578 26.35 41.39 3.17
C LEU A 578 26.50 42.60 4.08
N LEU A 579 25.44 43.05 4.77
CA LEU A 579 25.52 44.09 5.78
C LEU A 579 26.47 43.69 6.92
N ARG A 580 26.38 42.46 7.41
CA ARG A 580 27.29 41.95 8.46
C ARG A 580 28.73 41.80 7.96
N LEU A 581 28.94 41.60 6.67
CA LEU A 581 30.26 41.58 6.01
C LEU A 581 30.81 42.99 5.73
N GLY A 582 30.03 44.07 5.98
CA GLY A 582 30.40 45.44 5.63
C GLY A 582 30.25 45.78 4.14
N ARG A 583 29.69 44.86 3.31
CA ARG A 583 29.49 45.01 1.86
C ARG A 583 28.16 45.69 1.55
N VAL A 584 27.99 46.91 2.13
CA VAL A 584 26.71 47.64 2.11
C VAL A 584 26.24 47.99 0.69
N SER A 585 27.17 48.30 -0.19
CA SER A 585 26.87 48.63 -1.60
C SER A 585 26.19 47.48 -2.36
N GLU A 586 26.48 46.23 -1.98
CA GLU A 586 25.90 45.06 -2.59
C GLU A 586 24.59 44.63 -1.90
N ALA A 587 24.46 44.87 -0.60
CA ALA A 587 23.27 44.58 0.18
C ALA A 587 22.05 45.41 -0.26
N LEU A 588 22.28 46.72 -0.47
CA LEU A 588 21.22 47.70 -0.70
C LEU A 588 20.31 47.37 -1.92
N PRO A 589 20.83 47.02 -3.10
CA PRO A 589 19.97 46.66 -4.23
C PRO A 589 19.12 45.44 -4.00
N LEU A 590 19.61 44.42 -3.26
CA LEU A 590 18.84 43.22 -2.94
C LEU A 590 17.65 43.57 -2.03
N LEU A 591 17.89 44.28 -0.94
CA LEU A 591 16.85 44.65 0.02
C LEU A 591 15.85 45.66 -0.57
N ARG A 592 16.30 46.56 -1.46
CA ARG A 592 15.41 47.46 -2.23
C ARG A 592 14.49 46.66 -3.16
N SER A 593 15.01 45.65 -3.84
CA SER A 593 14.23 44.77 -4.73
C SER A 593 13.11 44.06 -3.97
N VAL A 594 13.40 43.53 -2.79
CA VAL A 594 12.39 42.86 -1.93
C VAL A 594 11.32 43.86 -1.47
N ALA A 595 11.73 45.03 -0.91
CA ALA A 595 10.78 46.05 -0.46
C ALA A 595 9.86 46.55 -1.60
N GLY A 596 10.40 46.68 -2.82
CA GLY A 596 9.62 47.10 -3.98
C GLY A 596 8.57 46.05 -4.44
N ARG A 597 8.87 44.75 -4.32
CA ARG A 597 7.92 43.69 -4.63
C ARG A 597 6.91 43.40 -3.53
N GLU A 598 7.27 43.68 -2.29
CA GLU A 598 6.47 43.39 -1.11
C GLU A 598 6.08 44.65 -0.33
N PRO A 599 5.26 45.54 -0.92
CA PRO A 599 5.00 46.87 -0.35
C PRO A 599 4.30 46.86 1.01
N ARG A 600 3.68 45.76 1.41
CA ARG A 600 3.06 45.58 2.73
C ARG A 600 3.95 44.88 3.77
N ASN A 601 5.15 44.47 3.38
CA ASN A 601 6.06 43.76 4.27
C ASN A 601 6.90 44.76 5.09
N THR A 602 6.46 45.06 6.31
CA THR A 602 7.14 45.93 7.24
C THR A 602 8.60 45.55 7.49
N ALA A 603 8.91 44.24 7.57
CA ALA A 603 10.26 43.75 7.78
C ALA A 603 11.18 44.07 6.57
N ALA A 604 10.66 43.97 5.35
CA ALA A 604 11.41 44.29 4.14
C ALA A 604 11.82 45.78 4.13
N PHE A 605 10.91 46.70 4.50
CA PHE A 605 11.21 48.13 4.61
C PHE A 605 12.12 48.45 5.76
N MET A 606 12.03 47.80 6.91
CA MET A 606 12.97 47.95 8.01
C MET A 606 14.39 47.52 7.62
N ASN A 607 14.52 46.38 6.90
CA ASN A 607 15.81 45.92 6.38
C ASN A 607 16.39 46.88 5.35
N LEU A 608 15.54 47.43 4.44
CA LEU A 608 15.94 48.47 3.49
C LEU A 608 16.41 49.74 4.24
N ALA A 609 15.65 50.20 5.24
CA ALA A 609 16.01 51.36 6.02
C ALA A 609 17.36 51.19 6.73
N SER A 610 17.59 50.00 7.32
CA SER A 610 18.86 49.68 7.98
C SER A 610 20.04 49.68 7.00
N ALA A 611 19.85 49.09 5.80
CA ALA A 611 20.86 49.05 4.73
C ALA A 611 21.16 50.47 4.19
N ALA A 612 20.12 51.25 3.95
CA ALA A 612 20.25 52.62 3.48
C ALA A 612 20.96 53.53 4.47
N ALA A 613 20.64 53.37 5.78
CA ALA A 613 21.33 54.09 6.86
C ALA A 613 22.82 53.72 6.93
N ALA A 614 23.14 52.41 6.85
CA ALA A 614 24.52 51.91 6.81
C ALA A 614 25.30 52.42 5.59
N ALA A 615 24.61 52.67 4.44
CA ALA A 615 25.15 53.25 3.24
C ALA A 615 25.30 54.78 3.28
N GLY A 616 24.92 55.46 4.38
CA GLY A 616 24.87 56.91 4.49
C GLY A 616 23.73 57.56 3.69
N ARG A 617 22.79 56.79 3.15
CA ARG A 617 21.66 57.25 2.31
C ARG A 617 20.47 57.59 3.19
N VAL A 618 20.62 58.68 3.98
CA VAL A 618 19.66 59.05 5.04
C VAL A 618 18.24 59.24 4.49
N ASP A 619 18.08 59.90 3.33
CA ASP A 619 16.75 60.16 2.77
C ASP A 619 16.04 58.89 2.34
N GLU A 620 16.75 57.89 1.81
CA GLU A 620 16.19 56.59 1.46
C GLU A 620 15.79 55.80 2.76
N ALA A 621 16.61 55.84 3.79
CA ALA A 621 16.30 55.25 5.07
C ALA A 621 15.02 55.83 5.68
N VAL A 622 14.92 57.16 5.67
CA VAL A 622 13.72 57.87 6.15
C VAL A 622 12.50 57.54 5.30
N GLY A 623 12.63 57.53 3.97
CA GLY A 623 11.55 57.16 3.09
C GLY A 623 11.00 55.75 3.33
N ALA A 624 11.89 54.77 3.58
CA ALA A 624 11.49 53.42 3.93
C ALA A 624 10.74 53.35 5.28
N VAL A 625 11.19 54.08 6.29
CA VAL A 625 10.50 54.14 7.58
C VAL A 625 9.17 54.87 7.48
N CYS A 626 9.11 55.96 6.72
CA CYS A 626 7.85 56.69 6.48
C CYS A 626 6.81 55.84 5.78
N HIS A 627 7.24 54.95 4.89
CA HIS A 627 6.34 53.99 4.25
C HIS A 627 5.67 53.08 5.30
N ILE A 628 6.44 52.56 6.28
CA ILE A 628 5.89 51.75 7.37
C ILE A 628 4.90 52.57 8.22
N LEU A 629 5.29 53.81 8.59
CA LEU A 629 4.47 54.66 9.44
C LEU A 629 3.19 55.18 8.74
N ALA A 630 3.18 55.20 7.39
CA ALA A 630 1.99 55.52 6.64
C ALA A 630 0.94 54.40 6.74
N ASP A 631 1.36 53.14 6.82
CA ASP A 631 0.46 52.00 6.98
C ASP A 631 0.10 51.72 8.44
N ASP A 632 1.08 51.81 9.34
CA ASP A 632 0.91 51.70 10.80
C ASP A 632 1.59 52.85 11.56
N PRO A 633 0.88 53.96 11.79
CA PRO A 633 1.41 55.09 12.52
C PRO A 633 1.88 54.80 13.97
N ARG A 634 1.41 53.67 14.53
CA ARG A 634 1.74 53.23 15.90
C ARG A 634 2.91 52.23 15.96
N ASN A 635 3.54 51.92 14.83
CA ASN A 635 4.67 51.01 14.78
C ASN A 635 5.87 51.57 15.57
N ARG A 636 6.04 51.06 16.80
CA ARG A 636 7.01 51.55 17.76
C ARG A 636 8.45 51.42 17.24
N SER A 637 8.81 50.30 16.63
CA SER A 637 10.16 50.07 16.09
C SER A 637 10.50 51.07 14.99
N ALA A 638 9.54 51.38 14.10
CA ALA A 638 9.71 52.34 13.03
C ALA A 638 9.85 53.78 13.62
N GLN A 639 9.06 54.16 14.64
CA GLN A 639 9.16 55.44 15.32
C GLN A 639 10.51 55.61 16.01
N GLU A 640 10.97 54.60 16.74
CA GLU A 640 12.27 54.62 17.44
C GLU A 640 13.42 54.74 16.43
N PHE A 641 13.38 53.92 15.34
CA PHE A 641 14.40 53.99 14.30
C PHE A 641 14.44 55.36 13.58
N LEU A 642 13.28 55.97 13.29
CA LEU A 642 13.19 57.31 12.74
C LEU A 642 13.81 58.38 13.67
N ALA A 643 13.53 58.27 14.97
CA ALA A 643 14.11 59.16 15.96
C ALA A 643 15.64 59.04 16.03
N ASP A 644 16.17 57.80 15.92
CA ASP A 644 17.62 57.57 15.89
C ASP A 644 18.26 58.12 14.61
N LEU A 645 17.64 57.91 13.45
CA LEU A 645 18.09 58.52 12.20
C LEU A 645 18.15 60.05 12.28
N ARG A 646 17.11 60.67 12.86
CA ARG A 646 17.06 62.12 13.03
C ARG A 646 18.16 62.63 13.99
N ARG A 647 18.42 61.93 15.09
CA ARG A 647 19.51 62.25 16.02
C ARG A 647 20.89 62.14 15.34
N ALA A 648 21.12 61.06 14.61
CA ALA A 648 22.37 60.87 13.89
C ALA A 648 22.59 61.93 12.81
N ALA A 649 21.56 62.25 12.03
CA ALA A 649 21.59 63.25 11.00
C ALA A 649 21.84 64.66 11.56
N ALA A 650 21.20 65.03 12.69
CA ALA A 650 21.43 66.30 13.37
C ALA A 650 22.89 66.44 13.84
N ALA A 651 23.47 65.38 14.39
CA ALA A 651 24.88 65.32 14.78
C ALA A 651 25.83 65.51 13.60
N ALA A 652 25.45 64.95 12.45
CA ALA A 652 26.20 65.07 11.15
C ALA A 652 25.89 66.34 10.39
N ARG A 653 25.02 67.23 10.86
CA ARG A 653 24.54 68.49 10.20
C ARG A 653 23.86 68.17 8.81
N VAL A 654 23.24 67.02 8.67
CA VAL A 654 22.47 66.63 7.47
C VAL A 654 20.98 66.91 7.73
N ARG A 655 20.32 67.53 6.74
CA ARG A 655 18.86 67.78 6.81
C ARG A 655 18.12 66.49 6.52
N VAL A 656 17.14 66.15 7.32
CA VAL A 656 16.28 64.97 7.14
C VAL A 656 14.88 65.43 6.73
N ALA A 657 14.35 64.86 5.66
CA ALA A 657 12.99 65.14 5.23
C ALA A 657 11.95 64.61 6.25
N ASP A 658 10.87 65.34 6.43
CA ASP A 658 9.72 64.83 7.21
C ASP A 658 8.94 63.80 6.41
N CYS A 659 8.30 62.86 7.12
CA CYS A 659 7.37 61.95 6.49
C CYS A 659 6.24 62.75 5.84
N PRO A 660 5.87 62.45 4.57
CA PRO A 660 4.78 63.15 3.93
C PRO A 660 3.50 62.93 4.76
N ALA A 661 2.81 64.01 5.07
CA ALA A 661 1.49 63.97 5.65
C ALA A 661 0.53 63.30 4.63
N ARG A 662 -0.30 62.35 5.09
CA ARG A 662 -1.39 61.83 4.26
C ARG A 662 -2.42 62.90 4.00
#